data_49242509b765c7a34850d36a7c14e535
#
_entry.id   49242509b765c7a34850d36a7c14e535
#
_cell.length_a   1.000
_cell.length_b   1.000
_cell.length_c   1.000
_cell.angle_alpha   90.00
_cell.angle_beta   90.00
_cell.angle_gamma   90.00
#
_symmetry.space_group_name_H-M   'P 1'
#
loop_
_entity.id
_entity.type
_entity.pdbx_description
1 polymer ?
#
loop_
_entity_poly.entity_id
_entity_poly.type
_entity_poly.pdbx_seq_one_letter_code
_entity_poly.pdbx_strand_id
1 'polypeptide(L)'
;MSSSPSFRPFAMPLLLALGCAGLAAPSWADDGTRRSYEIPAGSLGAALTRFAGEAGVSLSVDPALVSGRSSAGLNGDFGVEEGFARLLQGSGLMLQPAGEGSYTLLPMPEEGSRVQQLQPIAITGQGSGAAADHYAGGQVSRRGGLGMLGERDFMETPFNLTSYTSEAVKNQQARTLADVVASDPSVRTTNPSAGRFEQFSIRGYSLYNSDVAYGGLYGVLPTYSIDMEMAERVDILKGPGALLGGLAPNGSVGGSVNIEPKRAGDEPTTEFTAMHASSGQLGGHVDIGRRFGDDQRFGLRFNGVKQSGDTEWDHQSLERDSAVLGLDLRAERVRLSLDLGRQERDVDGPMERVGLNAGVKVPDAEDIHHNFAQPWTYSRAKDTFGALRGEYDLSESLMVYAAAGARRGDYDFLRHAVQLTNDAGRFVVSPRAFQREEEVRTATVGLRNWFSTGSVGHTLNLSLNRFDMTFDNSGARYANGVSNLFDPATLPEPVTPTAADNPTHTRSVLSSLALADTLSFAGDSVLLTLGARLQRVEVDSSEPGEPDQRYDERATSPALGVVWRTTEALSLYANYMEGLTQGQTAPETASNAGQVFAPYRSKQVEAGIKYDMGNLTSTLSVFRIEKPAYYTENGYLRPDGEQRNQGLELNLFGEPLGGVRILGGAMLLDAELTRTANGSNDGNRAIGAPILNANLGVEWDLPQVQGLTLTARAIHTGAQYLDPANTQKAAAWQRYDLGARYAFSVGETDVTLRASVENVMDKAYWASANVPDGTATGLTLSTPRTWLVSATLGF
;
A
#
# COMPACT_ATOMS: atom_id res chain seq x y z
N MET A 1 45.21 -32.28 11.27
CA MET A 1 44.57 -32.75 12.52
C MET A 1 43.36 -31.90 12.73
N SER A 2 42.25 -32.48 12.47
CA SER A 2 40.90 -31.98 12.45
C SER A 2 40.38 -31.64 13.85
N SER A 3 39.70 -30.48 13.98
CA SER A 3 38.67 -30.36 15.01
C SER A 3 37.56 -29.46 14.49
N SER A 4 36.47 -30.08 14.06
CA SER A 4 35.20 -29.47 13.79
C SER A 4 34.56 -28.95 15.09
N PRO A 5 33.94 -27.80 15.13
CA PRO A 5 33.02 -27.46 16.20
C PRO A 5 31.60 -27.92 15.80
N SER A 6 31.09 -28.82 16.63
CA SER A 6 29.71 -29.32 16.60
C SER A 6 28.71 -28.19 16.81
N PHE A 7 27.80 -28.04 15.89
CA PHE A 7 26.54 -27.29 16.04
C PHE A 7 25.70 -27.90 17.15
N ARG A 8 25.45 -27.18 18.21
CA ARG A 8 24.36 -27.43 19.15
C ARG A 8 23.16 -26.60 18.72
N PRO A 9 21.96 -27.15 18.57
CA PRO A 9 20.76 -26.35 18.38
C PRO A 9 20.43 -25.66 19.70
N PHE A 10 20.42 -24.34 19.68
CA PHE A 10 19.82 -23.54 20.74
C PHE A 10 18.29 -23.67 20.62
N ALA A 11 17.74 -24.63 21.36
CA ALA A 11 16.34 -24.63 21.70
C ALA A 11 16.17 -23.57 22.81
N MET A 12 15.68 -22.41 22.44
CA MET A 12 15.22 -21.41 23.39
C MET A 12 13.74 -21.70 23.62
N PRO A 13 13.33 -22.14 24.81
CA PRO A 13 11.92 -22.24 25.13
C PRO A 13 11.40 -20.81 25.33
N LEU A 14 10.64 -20.30 24.37
CA LEU A 14 9.77 -19.14 24.56
C LEU A 14 8.61 -19.58 25.45
N LEU A 15 8.81 -19.57 26.75
CA LEU A 15 7.76 -19.63 27.75
C LEU A 15 6.97 -18.31 27.69
N LEU A 16 6.04 -18.21 26.75
CA LEU A 16 4.90 -17.31 26.90
C LEU A 16 3.94 -18.03 27.86
N ALA A 17 4.12 -17.79 29.16
CA ALA A 17 3.08 -18.01 30.13
C ALA A 17 1.94 -17.02 29.88
N LEU A 18 1.09 -17.31 28.85
CA LEU A 18 -0.28 -16.83 28.88
C LEU A 18 -0.96 -17.63 29.99
N GLY A 19 -1.08 -16.98 31.15
CA GLY A 19 -2.01 -17.41 32.15
C GLY A 19 -3.38 -17.56 31.52
N CYS A 20 -3.81 -18.79 31.30
CA CYS A 20 -5.22 -19.13 31.19
C CYS A 20 -5.87 -18.80 32.54
N ALA A 21 -6.07 -17.53 32.84
CA ALA A 21 -7.18 -17.12 33.65
C ALA A 21 -8.39 -17.51 32.81
N GLY A 22 -9.10 -18.55 33.25
CA GLY A 22 -10.40 -18.92 32.74
C GLY A 22 -11.31 -17.71 32.84
N LEU A 23 -11.35 -16.93 31.75
CA LEU A 23 -12.50 -16.13 31.43
C LEU A 23 -13.54 -17.16 31.02
N ALA A 24 -14.34 -17.61 32.04
CA ALA A 24 -15.66 -18.08 31.75
C ALA A 24 -16.23 -17.06 30.76
N ALA A 25 -16.54 -17.53 29.54
CA ALA A 25 -17.40 -16.79 28.67
C ALA A 25 -18.56 -16.33 29.53
N PRO A 26 -18.93 -15.04 29.58
CA PRO A 26 -20.22 -14.69 30.08
C PRO A 26 -21.18 -15.45 29.15
N SER A 27 -21.77 -16.53 29.66
CA SER A 27 -23.05 -16.96 29.18
C SER A 27 -23.90 -15.71 29.34
N TRP A 28 -24.19 -15.04 28.26
CA TRP A 28 -25.33 -14.17 28.20
C TRP A 28 -26.52 -15.09 28.41
N ALA A 29 -26.77 -15.40 29.67
CA ALA A 29 -28.07 -15.86 30.08
C ALA A 29 -28.99 -14.71 29.70
N ASP A 30 -29.78 -14.95 28.66
CA ASP A 30 -31.02 -14.28 28.40
C ASP A 30 -31.85 -14.32 29.69
N ASP A 31 -31.66 -13.29 30.52
CA ASP A 31 -32.55 -13.01 31.67
C ASP A 31 -33.71 -12.14 31.15
N GLY A 32 -34.16 -12.47 29.93
CA GLY A 32 -35.43 -12.02 29.40
C GLY A 32 -36.53 -12.55 30.25
N THR A 33 -37.04 -11.72 31.13
CA THR A 33 -38.26 -12.01 31.94
C THR A 33 -39.33 -12.56 31.01
N ARG A 34 -39.54 -13.88 31.02
CA ARG A 34 -40.67 -14.52 30.33
C ARG A 34 -41.94 -13.96 30.95
N ARG A 35 -42.88 -13.54 30.04
CA ARG A 35 -44.18 -13.04 30.42
C ARG A 35 -45.26 -13.89 29.75
N SER A 36 -46.40 -13.99 30.40
CA SER A 36 -47.55 -14.65 29.82
C SER A 36 -48.24 -13.73 28.85
N TYR A 37 -48.43 -14.20 27.59
CA TYR A 37 -49.10 -13.47 26.52
C TYR A 37 -50.32 -14.24 26.04
N GLU A 38 -51.37 -13.55 25.70
CA GLU A 38 -52.57 -14.10 25.07
C GLU A 38 -52.93 -13.25 23.82
N ILE A 39 -52.27 -13.55 22.73
CA ILE A 39 -52.45 -12.84 21.45
C ILE A 39 -53.31 -13.73 20.54
N PRO A 40 -54.53 -13.31 20.20
CA PRO A 40 -55.42 -14.13 19.37
C PRO A 40 -54.91 -14.30 17.95
N ALA A 41 -55.26 -15.41 17.27
CA ALA A 41 -55.04 -15.60 15.88
C ALA A 41 -55.78 -14.52 15.05
N GLY A 42 -55.11 -14.03 13.98
CA GLY A 42 -55.65 -12.94 13.17
C GLY A 42 -54.67 -12.36 12.19
N SER A 43 -54.85 -11.08 11.76
CA SER A 43 -53.92 -10.45 10.84
C SER A 43 -52.53 -10.32 11.51
N LEU A 44 -51.48 -10.63 10.74
CA LEU A 44 -50.09 -10.63 11.23
C LEU A 44 -49.71 -9.26 11.81
N GLY A 45 -50.05 -8.18 11.13
CA GLY A 45 -49.74 -6.84 11.59
C GLY A 45 -50.38 -6.50 12.96
N ALA A 46 -51.66 -6.88 13.17
CA ALA A 46 -52.34 -6.66 14.43
C ALA A 46 -51.75 -7.51 15.59
N ALA A 47 -51.39 -8.77 15.30
CA ALA A 47 -50.80 -9.66 16.30
C ALA A 47 -49.40 -9.16 16.71
N LEU A 48 -48.58 -8.72 15.79
CA LEU A 48 -47.22 -8.18 16.03
C LEU A 48 -47.28 -6.85 16.80
N THR A 49 -48.18 -5.93 16.43
CA THR A 49 -48.34 -4.63 17.13
C THR A 49 -48.81 -4.84 18.57
N ARG A 50 -49.76 -5.75 18.78
CA ARG A 50 -50.26 -6.08 20.12
C ARG A 50 -49.18 -6.72 20.98
N PHE A 51 -48.44 -7.69 20.42
CA PHE A 51 -47.34 -8.33 21.14
C PHE A 51 -46.24 -7.34 21.51
N ALA A 52 -45.80 -6.47 20.58
CA ALA A 52 -44.79 -5.45 20.83
C ALA A 52 -45.24 -4.50 21.95
N GLY A 53 -46.52 -4.07 21.96
CA GLY A 53 -47.07 -3.22 23.00
C GLY A 53 -47.14 -3.91 24.38
N GLU A 54 -47.53 -5.19 24.46
CA GLU A 54 -47.58 -5.98 25.70
C GLU A 54 -46.14 -6.33 26.19
N ALA A 55 -45.18 -6.52 25.26
CA ALA A 55 -43.79 -6.78 25.60
C ALA A 55 -43.01 -5.52 25.99
N GLY A 56 -43.56 -4.33 25.69
CA GLY A 56 -42.89 -3.04 26.00
C GLY A 56 -41.72 -2.70 25.05
N VAL A 57 -41.74 -3.20 23.80
CA VAL A 57 -40.69 -2.97 22.79
C VAL A 57 -41.26 -2.18 21.62
N SER A 58 -40.37 -1.50 20.90
CA SER A 58 -40.70 -0.78 19.67
C SER A 58 -40.55 -1.69 18.46
N LEU A 59 -41.56 -1.76 17.60
CA LEU A 59 -41.52 -2.53 16.35
C LEU A 59 -41.82 -1.63 15.16
N SER A 60 -40.87 -1.48 14.26
CA SER A 60 -41.04 -0.82 12.95
C SER A 60 -41.48 -1.83 11.92
N VAL A 61 -42.65 -1.61 11.33
CA VAL A 61 -43.29 -2.52 10.37
C VAL A 61 -43.70 -1.74 9.13
N ASP A 62 -43.16 -2.12 7.95
CA ASP A 62 -43.72 -1.66 6.70
C ASP A 62 -45.10 -2.33 6.51
N PRO A 63 -46.23 -1.57 6.39
CA PRO A 63 -47.55 -2.11 6.21
C PRO A 63 -47.68 -3.05 5.00
N ALA A 64 -46.86 -2.84 3.94
CA ALA A 64 -46.85 -3.67 2.76
C ALA A 64 -46.38 -5.11 3.07
N LEU A 65 -45.44 -5.30 4.00
CA LEU A 65 -44.88 -6.61 4.36
C LEU A 65 -45.90 -7.50 5.08
N VAL A 66 -46.78 -6.92 5.86
CA VAL A 66 -47.75 -7.68 6.69
C VAL A 66 -49.14 -7.73 6.08
N SER A 67 -49.41 -6.99 5.01
CA SER A 67 -50.68 -6.96 4.31
C SER A 67 -51.06 -8.33 3.75
N GLY A 68 -52.29 -8.79 4.07
CA GLY A 68 -52.81 -10.09 3.57
C GLY A 68 -52.18 -11.33 4.30
N ARG A 69 -51.30 -11.15 5.30
CA ARG A 69 -50.70 -12.24 6.08
C ARG A 69 -51.45 -12.44 7.39
N SER A 70 -51.50 -13.71 7.88
CA SER A 70 -52.13 -14.06 9.13
C SER A 70 -51.14 -14.72 10.09
N SER A 71 -51.36 -14.55 11.39
CA SER A 71 -50.65 -15.24 12.47
C SER A 71 -51.58 -16.22 13.19
N ALA A 72 -51.02 -17.34 13.65
CA ALA A 72 -51.75 -18.33 14.46
C ALA A 72 -52.02 -17.82 15.91
N GLY A 73 -51.52 -16.61 16.26
CA GLY A 73 -51.59 -16.10 17.60
C GLY A 73 -50.49 -16.66 18.53
N LEU A 74 -50.50 -16.23 19.79
CA LEU A 74 -49.53 -16.63 20.79
C LEU A 74 -50.24 -16.83 22.14
N ASN A 75 -50.08 -17.97 22.81
CA ASN A 75 -50.63 -18.23 24.10
C ASN A 75 -49.60 -18.99 24.95
N GLY A 76 -49.19 -18.39 26.08
CA GLY A 76 -48.20 -18.96 27.03
C GLY A 76 -47.11 -17.98 27.43
N ASP A 77 -46.06 -18.50 28.08
CA ASP A 77 -44.95 -17.73 28.61
C ASP A 77 -43.80 -17.70 27.60
N PHE A 78 -43.47 -16.50 27.09
CA PHE A 78 -42.44 -16.30 26.09
C PHE A 78 -41.50 -15.13 26.42
N GLY A 79 -40.26 -15.22 25.98
CA GLY A 79 -39.35 -14.07 25.85
C GLY A 79 -39.74 -13.24 24.62
N VAL A 80 -39.22 -12.02 24.50
CA VAL A 80 -39.58 -11.09 23.42
C VAL A 80 -39.27 -11.67 22.05
N GLU A 81 -38.04 -12.15 21.84
CA GLU A 81 -37.63 -12.70 20.54
C GLU A 81 -38.32 -14.01 20.20
N GLU A 82 -38.51 -14.88 21.17
CA GLU A 82 -39.24 -16.13 21.03
C GLU A 82 -40.71 -15.91 20.66
N GLY A 83 -41.35 -14.91 21.23
CA GLY A 83 -42.70 -14.50 20.93
C GLY A 83 -42.86 -13.99 19.51
N PHE A 84 -41.95 -13.10 19.07
CA PHE A 84 -41.93 -12.63 17.69
C PHE A 84 -41.65 -13.77 16.70
N ALA A 85 -40.67 -14.65 16.94
CA ALA A 85 -40.38 -15.78 16.09
C ALA A 85 -41.58 -16.69 15.92
N ARG A 86 -42.38 -16.89 16.97
CA ARG A 86 -43.59 -17.69 16.95
C ARG A 86 -44.70 -17.03 16.10
N LEU A 87 -44.92 -15.71 16.27
CA LEU A 87 -45.91 -14.97 15.52
C LEU A 87 -45.55 -14.85 14.02
N LEU A 88 -44.28 -14.86 13.69
CA LEU A 88 -43.74 -14.77 12.33
C LEU A 88 -43.64 -16.13 11.63
N GLN A 89 -43.87 -17.23 12.33
CA GLN A 89 -43.75 -18.57 11.78
C GLN A 89 -44.63 -18.78 10.53
N GLY A 90 -44.03 -19.13 9.39
CA GLY A 90 -44.72 -19.32 8.12
C GLY A 90 -45.07 -18.03 7.37
N SER A 91 -44.69 -16.87 7.87
CA SER A 91 -44.97 -15.57 7.22
C SER A 91 -43.92 -15.22 6.14
N GLY A 92 -42.77 -15.87 6.08
CA GLY A 92 -41.65 -15.46 5.21
C GLY A 92 -41.01 -14.14 5.60
N LEU A 93 -41.16 -13.74 6.86
CA LEU A 93 -40.54 -12.54 7.45
C LEU A 93 -39.65 -12.93 8.62
N MET A 94 -38.60 -12.14 8.84
CA MET A 94 -37.69 -12.27 9.97
C MET A 94 -37.63 -10.96 10.76
N LEU A 95 -37.31 -11.09 12.06
CA LEU A 95 -37.11 -9.97 12.97
C LEU A 95 -35.63 -9.61 12.99
N GLN A 96 -35.31 -8.32 12.87
CA GLN A 96 -33.96 -7.79 13.04
C GLN A 96 -33.94 -6.78 14.17
N PRO A 97 -33.00 -6.88 15.15
CA PRO A 97 -32.80 -5.86 16.15
C PRO A 97 -32.35 -4.54 15.50
N ALA A 98 -32.94 -3.42 15.92
CA ALA A 98 -32.65 -2.07 15.39
C ALA A 98 -32.18 -1.10 16.48
N GLY A 99 -31.75 -1.66 17.65
CA GLY A 99 -31.33 -0.92 18.85
C GLY A 99 -31.91 -1.53 20.12
N GLU A 100 -31.52 -1.02 21.30
CA GLU A 100 -31.98 -1.52 22.58
C GLU A 100 -33.52 -1.45 22.69
N GLY A 101 -34.18 -2.61 22.72
CA GLY A 101 -35.64 -2.70 22.79
C GLY A 101 -36.39 -2.29 21.52
N SER A 102 -35.70 -2.19 20.39
CA SER A 102 -36.29 -1.82 19.10
C SER A 102 -36.03 -2.89 18.04
N TYR A 103 -37.02 -3.19 17.22
CA TYR A 103 -37.00 -4.23 16.19
C TYR A 103 -37.59 -3.73 14.88
N THR A 104 -37.13 -4.31 13.78
CA THR A 104 -37.71 -4.10 12.42
C THR A 104 -37.99 -5.43 11.74
N LEU A 105 -38.97 -5.46 10.83
CA LEU A 105 -39.31 -6.65 10.04
C LEU A 105 -38.68 -6.57 8.66
N LEU A 106 -38.10 -7.70 8.24
CA LEU A 106 -37.55 -7.90 6.90
C LEU A 106 -38.11 -9.18 6.25
N PRO A 107 -38.18 -9.26 4.91
CA PRO A 107 -38.43 -10.51 4.22
C PRO A 107 -37.37 -11.55 4.54
N MET A 108 -37.77 -12.79 4.80
CA MET A 108 -36.82 -13.91 4.94
C MET A 108 -36.28 -14.26 3.56
N PRO A 109 -34.96 -14.43 3.37
CA PRO A 109 -34.42 -14.86 2.09
C PRO A 109 -35.00 -16.22 1.70
N GLU A 110 -35.49 -16.37 0.48
CA GLU A 110 -36.00 -17.67 -0.02
C GLU A 110 -34.85 -18.69 -0.05
N GLU A 111 -34.99 -19.80 0.67
CA GLU A 111 -34.13 -20.97 0.54
C GLU A 111 -34.37 -21.62 -0.83
N GLY A 112 -33.56 -21.27 -1.83
CA GLY A 112 -33.66 -21.94 -3.10
C GLY A 112 -33.33 -21.12 -4.34
N SER A 113 -32.30 -20.34 -4.29
CA SER A 113 -31.51 -19.89 -5.45
C SER A 113 -30.37 -19.00 -4.96
N ARG A 114 -29.36 -19.58 -4.31
CA ARG A 114 -28.08 -18.90 -4.19
C ARG A 114 -27.32 -19.05 -5.52
N VAL A 115 -27.77 -18.40 -6.56
CA VAL A 115 -26.86 -17.80 -7.50
C VAL A 115 -26.26 -16.63 -6.72
N GLN A 116 -25.07 -16.83 -6.21
CA GLN A 116 -24.30 -15.73 -5.63
C GLN A 116 -24.10 -14.72 -6.77
N GLN A 117 -24.93 -13.69 -6.79
CA GLN A 117 -24.64 -12.49 -7.52
C GLN A 117 -23.40 -11.90 -6.87
N LEU A 118 -22.22 -12.27 -7.39
CA LEU A 118 -21.01 -11.50 -7.16
C LEU A 118 -21.37 -10.11 -7.64
N GLN A 119 -21.53 -9.18 -6.70
CA GLN A 119 -21.87 -7.81 -7.02
C GLN A 119 -20.88 -7.29 -8.05
N PRO A 120 -21.36 -6.64 -9.13
CA PRO A 120 -20.45 -5.97 -10.05
C PRO A 120 -19.51 -5.10 -9.22
N ILE A 121 -18.24 -5.06 -9.60
CA ILE A 121 -17.27 -4.16 -8.99
C ILE A 121 -17.78 -2.75 -9.27
N ALA A 122 -18.53 -2.20 -8.33
CA ALA A 122 -18.90 -0.81 -8.41
C ALA A 122 -17.62 -0.01 -8.25
N ILE A 123 -17.35 0.91 -9.17
CA ILE A 123 -16.50 2.05 -8.89
C ILE A 123 -17.32 2.90 -7.91
N THR A 124 -17.31 2.54 -6.65
CA THR A 124 -18.05 3.24 -5.61
C THR A 124 -17.23 4.46 -5.19
N GLY A 125 -17.65 5.61 -5.68
CA GLY A 125 -17.50 6.83 -4.89
C GLY A 125 -18.31 6.65 -3.59
N GLN A 126 -17.83 7.17 -2.50
CA GLN A 126 -18.45 7.10 -1.19
C GLN A 126 -19.93 7.54 -1.28
N GLY A 127 -20.85 6.57 -1.24
CA GLY A 127 -22.26 6.77 -0.92
C GLY A 127 -22.53 6.06 0.40
N SER A 128 -23.64 6.28 1.04
CA SER A 128 -24.05 5.84 2.38
C SER A 128 -23.81 4.37 2.80
N GLY A 129 -23.04 3.61 2.01
CA GLY A 129 -22.48 2.30 2.31
C GLY A 129 -21.02 2.32 2.81
N ALA A 130 -20.38 3.49 2.94
CA ALA A 130 -18.94 3.59 3.23
C ALA A 130 -18.55 2.90 4.57
N ALA A 131 -19.42 2.91 5.56
CA ALA A 131 -19.17 2.22 6.82
C ALA A 131 -19.14 0.69 6.71
N ALA A 132 -19.78 0.11 5.68
CA ALA A 132 -19.78 -1.33 5.42
C ALA A 132 -18.51 -1.80 4.67
N ASP A 133 -17.82 -0.88 3.98
CA ASP A 133 -16.62 -1.17 3.18
C ASP A 133 -15.31 -1.01 3.97
N HIS A 134 -15.36 -0.46 5.19
CA HIS A 134 -14.18 -0.25 6.02
C HIS A 134 -14.23 -1.11 7.29
N TYR A 135 -13.07 -1.45 7.82
CA TYR A 135 -12.94 -2.02 9.15
C TYR A 135 -13.20 -0.97 10.22
N ALA A 136 -13.52 -1.42 11.42
CA ALA A 136 -13.74 -0.54 12.58
C ALA A 136 -12.59 0.48 12.69
N GLY A 137 -12.93 1.74 12.93
CA GLY A 137 -11.98 2.84 12.97
C GLY A 137 -11.71 3.52 11.62
N GLY A 138 -12.21 2.99 10.49
CA GLY A 138 -12.17 3.65 9.18
C GLY A 138 -10.82 3.72 8.47
N GLN A 139 -9.73 3.24 9.10
CA GLN A 139 -8.36 3.41 8.59
C GLN A 139 -7.97 2.42 7.50
N VAL A 140 -8.63 1.25 7.45
CA VAL A 140 -8.35 0.16 6.50
C VAL A 140 -9.64 -0.29 5.84
N SER A 141 -9.61 -0.45 4.52
CA SER A 141 -10.73 -0.96 3.73
C SER A 141 -10.84 -2.48 3.85
N ARG A 142 -12.09 -2.99 3.86
CA ARG A 142 -12.37 -4.44 3.78
C ARG A 142 -12.00 -5.02 2.44
N ARG A 143 -11.99 -4.21 1.40
CA ARG A 143 -11.72 -4.64 0.01
C ARG A 143 -10.43 -3.99 -0.48
N GLY A 144 -9.71 -4.72 -1.32
CA GLY A 144 -8.52 -4.21 -1.97
C GLY A 144 -8.32 -4.75 -3.37
N GLY A 145 -7.57 -4.01 -4.17
CA GLY A 145 -7.30 -4.33 -5.57
C GLY A 145 -6.27 -5.45 -5.72
N LEU A 146 -6.63 -6.51 -6.44
CA LEU A 146 -5.77 -7.63 -6.80
C LEU A 146 -5.54 -7.72 -8.32
N GLY A 147 -5.38 -6.56 -8.98
CA GLY A 147 -5.10 -6.49 -10.42
C GLY A 147 -6.16 -7.24 -11.25
N MET A 148 -5.74 -8.22 -12.07
CA MET A 148 -6.67 -8.97 -12.93
C MET A 148 -7.78 -9.70 -12.17
N LEU A 149 -7.56 -10.08 -10.91
CA LEU A 149 -8.59 -10.73 -10.10
C LEU A 149 -9.67 -9.76 -9.61
N GLY A 150 -9.46 -8.44 -9.79
CA GLY A 150 -10.36 -7.38 -9.37
C GLY A 150 -10.24 -7.06 -7.88
N GLU A 151 -11.24 -6.36 -7.37
CA GLU A 151 -11.37 -6.12 -5.94
C GLU A 151 -11.89 -7.35 -5.22
N ARG A 152 -11.29 -7.64 -4.07
CA ARG A 152 -11.67 -8.78 -3.23
C ARG A 152 -11.76 -8.37 -1.78
N ASP A 153 -12.64 -9.03 -1.06
CA ASP A 153 -12.66 -8.93 0.40
C ASP A 153 -11.35 -9.46 1.00
N PHE A 154 -10.85 -8.78 2.00
CA PHE A 154 -9.63 -9.15 2.70
C PHE A 154 -9.66 -10.60 3.21
N MET A 155 -10.78 -11.05 3.79
CA MET A 155 -10.94 -12.40 4.34
C MET A 155 -10.98 -13.50 3.27
N GLU A 156 -11.24 -13.15 2.01
CA GLU A 156 -11.35 -14.05 0.85
C GLU A 156 -10.09 -14.07 -0.01
N THR A 157 -9.07 -13.28 0.33
CA THR A 157 -7.84 -13.23 -0.46
C THR A 157 -6.79 -14.19 0.09
N PRO A 158 -6.11 -15.00 -0.77
CA PRO A 158 -5.01 -15.84 -0.33
C PRO A 158 -3.68 -15.09 -0.22
N PHE A 159 -3.72 -13.78 0.02
CA PHE A 159 -2.56 -12.89 0.05
C PHE A 159 -2.61 -11.98 1.28
N ASN A 160 -1.44 -11.55 1.76
CA ASN A 160 -1.34 -10.48 2.73
C ASN A 160 -1.50 -9.14 1.99
N LEU A 161 -2.63 -8.50 2.21
CA LEU A 161 -3.02 -7.24 1.59
C LEU A 161 -3.46 -6.28 2.69
N THR A 162 -3.00 -5.03 2.63
CA THR A 162 -3.49 -3.94 3.47
C THR A 162 -3.91 -2.77 2.59
N SER A 163 -5.12 -2.26 2.78
CA SER A 163 -5.73 -1.22 1.95
C SER A 163 -6.04 0.01 2.80
N TYR A 164 -5.14 1.00 2.80
CA TYR A 164 -5.28 2.23 3.57
C TYR A 164 -6.27 3.17 2.89
N THR A 165 -7.21 3.71 3.66
CA THR A 165 -8.28 4.60 3.17
C THR A 165 -7.81 6.04 3.00
N SER A 166 -8.56 6.84 2.22
CA SER A 166 -8.36 8.29 2.12
C SER A 166 -8.49 8.99 3.48
N GLU A 167 -9.32 8.47 4.39
CA GLU A 167 -9.42 8.99 5.75
C GLU A 167 -8.12 8.77 6.53
N ALA A 168 -7.52 7.58 6.46
CA ALA A 168 -6.22 7.31 7.06
C ALA A 168 -5.14 8.25 6.48
N VAL A 169 -5.12 8.47 5.17
CA VAL A 169 -4.21 9.41 4.49
C VAL A 169 -4.38 10.83 5.02
N LYS A 170 -5.63 11.33 5.09
CA LYS A 170 -5.96 12.68 5.61
C LYS A 170 -5.58 12.83 7.08
N ASN A 171 -5.91 11.84 7.93
CA ASN A 171 -5.71 11.91 9.37
C ASN A 171 -4.22 11.83 9.75
N GLN A 172 -3.41 11.13 8.98
CA GLN A 172 -1.95 11.11 9.11
C GLN A 172 -1.29 12.37 8.52
N GLN A 173 -2.03 13.26 7.87
CA GLN A 173 -1.51 14.39 7.09
C GLN A 173 -0.44 13.95 6.09
N ALA A 174 -0.65 12.78 5.49
CA ALA A 174 0.28 12.18 4.53
C ALA A 174 0.31 13.03 3.26
N ARG A 175 1.50 13.50 2.88
CA ARG A 175 1.76 14.34 1.71
C ARG A 175 2.16 13.50 0.51
N THR A 176 2.94 12.46 0.77
CA THR A 176 3.45 11.55 -0.25
C THR A 176 3.20 10.10 0.13
N LEU A 177 3.44 9.19 -0.82
CA LEU A 177 3.31 7.75 -0.56
C LEU A 177 4.19 7.29 0.60
N ALA A 178 5.37 7.90 0.79
CA ALA A 178 6.28 7.59 1.89
C ALA A 178 5.63 7.74 3.28
N ASP A 179 4.77 8.76 3.44
CA ASP A 179 4.09 9.01 4.71
C ASP A 179 3.02 7.94 5.01
N VAL A 180 2.29 7.50 3.98
CA VAL A 180 1.25 6.46 4.11
C VAL A 180 1.87 5.11 4.49
N VAL A 181 2.90 4.69 3.76
CA VAL A 181 3.52 3.37 3.95
C VAL A 181 4.31 3.26 5.26
N ALA A 182 4.62 4.38 5.92
CA ALA A 182 5.27 4.39 7.24
C ALA A 182 4.43 3.70 8.33
N SER A 183 3.14 3.50 8.10
CA SER A 183 2.23 2.77 9.00
C SER A 183 2.23 1.26 8.79
N ASP A 184 2.95 0.73 7.78
CA ASP A 184 3.05 -0.70 7.48
C ASP A 184 4.38 -1.27 7.99
N PRO A 185 4.40 -2.32 8.84
CA PRO A 185 5.63 -2.83 9.44
C PRO A 185 6.55 -3.52 8.43
N SER A 186 6.03 -3.95 7.28
CA SER A 186 6.82 -4.62 6.24
C SER A 186 7.38 -3.65 5.20
N VAL A 187 6.95 -2.37 5.24
CA VAL A 187 7.35 -1.34 4.29
C VAL A 187 8.24 -0.30 4.97
N ARG A 188 9.28 0.12 4.30
CA ARG A 188 10.19 1.16 4.77
C ARG A 188 10.54 2.11 3.65
N THR A 189 10.61 3.37 3.98
CA THR A 189 11.18 4.39 3.10
C THR A 189 12.70 4.29 3.15
N THR A 190 13.35 4.24 2.00
CA THR A 190 14.80 4.07 1.87
C THR A 190 15.52 5.32 1.37
N ASN A 191 14.77 6.33 0.94
CA ASN A 191 15.26 7.67 0.64
C ASN A 191 14.42 8.71 1.39
N PRO A 192 15.00 9.86 1.75
CA PRO A 192 14.25 10.90 2.45
C PRO A 192 13.18 11.51 1.55
N SER A 193 12.04 11.90 2.13
CA SER A 193 10.93 12.54 1.41
C SER A 193 11.31 13.88 0.78
N ALA A 194 12.22 14.63 1.40
CA ALA A 194 12.81 15.86 0.86
C ALA A 194 14.11 15.61 0.07
N GLY A 195 14.42 14.39 -0.28
CA GLY A 195 15.49 14.02 -1.20
C GLY A 195 15.08 14.15 -2.66
N ARG A 196 15.96 13.73 -3.56
CA ARG A 196 15.72 13.78 -5.00
C ARG A 196 14.53 12.90 -5.44
N PHE A 197 14.36 11.74 -4.84
CA PHE A 197 13.28 10.78 -5.17
C PHE A 197 12.92 9.93 -3.95
N GLU A 198 11.73 9.40 -3.95
CA GLU A 198 11.27 8.42 -2.96
C GLU A 198 11.57 7.00 -3.43
N GLN A 199 11.93 6.16 -2.51
CA GLN A 199 12.14 4.74 -2.73
C GLN A 199 11.76 3.97 -1.48
N PHE A 200 11.26 2.77 -1.67
CA PHE A 200 10.74 1.92 -0.61
C PHE A 200 11.46 0.58 -0.58
N SER A 201 11.27 -0.12 0.52
CA SER A 201 11.61 -1.54 0.65
C SER A 201 10.43 -2.27 1.26
N ILE A 202 9.99 -3.36 0.62
CA ILE A 202 8.96 -4.25 1.14
C ILE A 202 9.59 -5.61 1.41
N ARG A 203 9.46 -6.13 2.65
CA ARG A 203 10.06 -7.39 3.07
C ARG A 203 11.57 -7.50 2.76
N GLY A 204 12.28 -6.34 2.79
CA GLY A 204 13.72 -6.25 2.52
C GLY A 204 14.13 -6.18 1.04
N TYR A 205 13.18 -6.10 0.10
CA TYR A 205 13.44 -5.90 -1.32
C TYR A 205 12.99 -4.50 -1.77
N SER A 206 13.76 -3.88 -2.66
CA SER A 206 13.47 -2.53 -3.15
C SER A 206 12.18 -2.48 -3.98
N LEU A 207 11.46 -1.36 -3.83
CA LEU A 207 10.33 -0.96 -4.65
C LEU A 207 10.54 0.49 -5.10
N TYR A 208 10.43 0.75 -6.39
CA TYR A 208 10.54 2.10 -6.97
C TYR A 208 9.15 2.70 -7.19
N ASN A 209 9.05 4.04 -7.24
CA ASN A 209 7.78 4.70 -7.56
C ASN A 209 7.23 4.30 -8.93
N SER A 210 8.09 4.04 -9.92
CA SER A 210 7.70 3.52 -11.23
C SER A 210 7.03 2.14 -11.18
N ASP A 211 7.21 1.38 -10.08
CA ASP A 211 6.54 0.11 -9.81
C ASP A 211 5.22 0.27 -9.02
N VAL A 212 4.82 1.50 -8.74
CA VAL A 212 3.50 1.80 -8.14
C VAL A 212 2.46 1.87 -9.25
N ALA A 213 1.37 1.15 -9.08
CA ALA A 213 0.27 1.13 -10.03
C ALA A 213 -0.77 2.22 -9.71
N TYR A 214 -1.42 2.74 -10.75
CA TYR A 214 -2.56 3.65 -10.67
C TYR A 214 -3.80 2.97 -11.22
N GLY A 215 -4.70 2.59 -10.33
CA GLY A 215 -5.86 1.79 -10.72
C GLY A 215 -5.46 0.51 -11.48
N GLY A 216 -4.35 -0.16 -11.11
CA GLY A 216 -3.82 -1.36 -11.75
C GLY A 216 -2.93 -1.14 -12.99
N LEU A 217 -2.67 0.10 -13.41
CA LEU A 217 -1.77 0.43 -14.53
C LEU A 217 -0.41 0.90 -14.01
N TYR A 218 0.66 0.25 -14.42
CA TYR A 218 2.03 0.68 -14.09
C TYR A 218 2.47 1.87 -14.96
N GLY A 219 3.36 2.70 -14.40
CA GLY A 219 4.05 3.79 -15.09
C GLY A 219 3.19 5.03 -15.38
N VAL A 220 1.97 5.09 -14.90
CA VAL A 220 1.09 6.28 -15.03
C VAL A 220 1.44 7.36 -14.01
N LEU A 221 1.84 6.97 -12.82
CA LEU A 221 2.17 7.89 -11.74
C LEU A 221 3.54 8.55 -11.91
N PRO A 222 3.77 9.72 -11.30
CA PRO A 222 5.06 10.39 -11.26
C PRO A 222 6.19 9.49 -10.76
N THR A 223 7.37 9.56 -11.40
CA THR A 223 8.48 8.64 -11.11
C THR A 223 9.21 8.97 -9.80
N TYR A 224 9.33 10.25 -9.43
CA TYR A 224 10.21 10.66 -8.34
C TYR A 224 9.52 10.85 -6.99
N SER A 225 8.25 11.24 -6.97
CA SER A 225 7.41 11.38 -5.78
C SER A 225 5.95 11.31 -6.19
N ILE A 226 5.09 10.78 -5.33
CA ILE A 226 3.66 10.64 -5.62
C ILE A 226 2.87 11.34 -4.53
N ASP A 227 2.15 12.40 -4.91
CA ASP A 227 1.27 13.14 -4.01
C ASP A 227 0.02 12.34 -3.67
N MET A 228 -0.39 12.36 -2.40
CA MET A 228 -1.45 11.48 -1.88
C MET A 228 -2.84 12.13 -1.83
N GLU A 229 -2.97 13.40 -2.11
CA GLU A 229 -4.25 14.11 -2.05
C GLU A 229 -5.29 13.55 -3.05
N MET A 230 -4.83 12.93 -4.13
CA MET A 230 -5.68 12.29 -5.15
C MET A 230 -6.11 10.85 -4.79
N ALA A 231 -5.51 10.25 -3.75
CA ALA A 231 -5.73 8.84 -3.43
C ALA A 231 -7.02 8.63 -2.62
N GLU A 232 -7.88 7.73 -3.10
CA GLU A 232 -9.01 7.19 -2.34
C GLU A 232 -8.56 6.03 -1.46
N ARG A 233 -7.66 5.20 -2.01
CA ARG A 233 -7.15 4.03 -1.32
C ARG A 233 -5.73 3.72 -1.79
N VAL A 234 -4.90 3.24 -0.86
CA VAL A 234 -3.56 2.74 -1.14
C VAL A 234 -3.52 1.26 -0.76
N ASP A 235 -3.46 0.40 -1.76
CA ASP A 235 -3.41 -1.04 -1.58
C ASP A 235 -1.94 -1.50 -1.55
N ILE A 236 -1.52 -2.19 -0.50
CA ILE A 236 -0.18 -2.78 -0.36
C ILE A 236 -0.31 -4.29 -0.32
N LEU A 237 0.07 -4.92 -1.43
CA LEU A 237 0.13 -6.37 -1.56
C LEU A 237 1.54 -6.85 -1.22
N LYS A 238 1.67 -7.83 -0.34
CA LYS A 238 2.95 -8.40 0.07
C LYS A 238 3.33 -9.59 -0.82
N GLY A 239 4.60 -9.63 -1.22
CA GLY A 239 5.16 -10.66 -2.10
C GLY A 239 5.04 -10.36 -3.60
N PRO A 240 5.66 -11.18 -4.46
CA PRO A 240 5.74 -10.94 -5.89
C PRO A 240 4.37 -11.04 -6.58
N GLY A 241 3.90 -9.95 -7.18
CA GLY A 241 2.56 -9.83 -7.78
C GLY A 241 2.50 -10.08 -9.30
N ALA A 242 3.43 -10.84 -9.90
CA ALA A 242 3.53 -10.95 -11.35
C ALA A 242 2.25 -11.49 -12.02
N LEU A 243 1.54 -12.47 -11.43
CA LEU A 243 0.25 -12.92 -11.96
C LEU A 243 -0.78 -11.79 -11.95
N LEU A 244 -0.87 -11.02 -10.87
CA LEU A 244 -1.95 -10.09 -10.60
C LEU A 244 -1.87 -8.83 -11.45
N GLY A 245 -0.78 -8.08 -11.36
CA GLY A 245 -0.58 -6.81 -12.05
C GLY A 245 0.26 -6.88 -13.33
N GLY A 246 0.89 -8.02 -13.61
CA GLY A 246 1.91 -8.15 -14.63
C GLY A 246 3.31 -7.83 -14.10
N LEU A 247 4.25 -7.65 -15.03
CA LEU A 247 5.61 -7.27 -14.69
C LEU A 247 5.65 -5.78 -14.36
N ALA A 248 6.04 -5.44 -13.13
CA ALA A 248 6.38 -4.08 -12.78
C ALA A 248 7.65 -3.65 -13.53
N PRO A 249 7.81 -2.39 -13.93
CA PRO A 249 8.92 -1.92 -14.76
C PRO A 249 10.32 -2.31 -14.23
N ASN A 250 10.53 -2.26 -12.91
CA ASN A 250 11.80 -2.68 -12.28
C ASN A 250 11.72 -4.05 -11.61
N GLY A 251 10.59 -4.77 -11.74
CA GLY A 251 10.44 -6.13 -11.25
C GLY A 251 10.39 -6.24 -9.73
N SER A 252 9.45 -5.58 -9.09
CA SER A 252 9.28 -5.65 -7.64
C SER A 252 9.06 -7.09 -7.15
N VAL A 253 9.81 -7.49 -6.12
CA VAL A 253 9.85 -8.85 -5.56
C VAL A 253 9.18 -8.93 -4.18
N GLY A 254 9.36 -7.90 -3.37
CA GLY A 254 8.87 -7.89 -1.99
C GLY A 254 7.38 -7.60 -1.85
N GLY A 255 6.80 -6.93 -2.84
CA GLY A 255 5.40 -6.51 -2.83
C GLY A 255 5.09 -5.55 -3.96
N SER A 256 3.84 -5.13 -4.05
CA SER A 256 3.39 -4.09 -4.97
C SER A 256 2.47 -3.10 -4.26
N VAL A 257 2.45 -1.87 -4.75
CA VAL A 257 1.56 -0.81 -4.28
C VAL A 257 0.66 -0.39 -5.43
N ASN A 258 -0.63 -0.23 -5.15
CA ASN A 258 -1.60 0.31 -6.09
C ASN A 258 -2.34 1.48 -5.45
N ILE A 259 -2.50 2.57 -6.18
CA ILE A 259 -3.27 3.74 -5.77
C ILE A 259 -4.57 3.76 -6.54
N GLU A 260 -5.69 3.68 -5.83
CA GLU A 260 -7.01 3.93 -6.39
C GLU A 260 -7.33 5.43 -6.29
N PRO A 261 -7.67 6.08 -7.41
CA PRO A 261 -7.97 7.50 -7.42
C PRO A 261 -9.34 7.82 -6.84
N LYS A 262 -9.46 8.99 -6.21
CA LYS A 262 -10.72 9.54 -5.73
C LYS A 262 -11.74 9.71 -6.85
N ARG A 263 -12.99 9.41 -6.54
CA ARG A 263 -14.17 9.65 -7.39
C ARG A 263 -15.17 10.55 -6.68
N ALA A 264 -16.08 11.14 -7.46
CA ALA A 264 -17.20 11.86 -6.86
C ALA A 264 -18.08 10.89 -6.07
N GLY A 265 -18.33 11.20 -4.81
CA GLY A 265 -19.31 10.51 -3.97
C GLY A 265 -20.74 10.88 -4.35
N ASP A 266 -21.72 10.18 -3.81
CA ASP A 266 -23.14 10.52 -3.98
C ASP A 266 -23.47 11.82 -3.28
N GLU A 267 -22.76 12.14 -2.19
CA GLU A 267 -22.80 13.44 -1.52
C GLU A 267 -21.81 14.41 -2.14
N PRO A 268 -22.17 15.68 -2.34
CA PRO A 268 -21.27 16.70 -2.82
C PRO A 268 -20.10 16.91 -1.84
N THR A 269 -18.89 16.98 -2.34
CA THR A 269 -17.69 17.29 -1.55
C THR A 269 -17.17 18.67 -1.95
N THR A 270 -16.92 19.55 -0.98
CA THR A 270 -16.12 20.77 -1.15
C THR A 270 -15.26 20.91 0.08
N GLU A 271 -13.99 20.61 -0.05
CA GLU A 271 -13.03 20.76 1.06
C GLU A 271 -11.92 21.71 0.62
N PHE A 272 -11.57 22.62 1.50
CA PHE A 272 -10.39 23.46 1.40
C PHE A 272 -9.51 23.22 2.62
N THR A 273 -8.25 22.89 2.42
CA THR A 273 -7.28 22.69 3.49
C THR A 273 -6.14 23.67 3.36
N ALA A 274 -5.94 24.52 4.37
CA ALA A 274 -4.70 25.26 4.55
C ALA A 274 -3.71 24.45 5.37
N MET A 275 -2.45 24.43 4.97
CA MET A 275 -1.42 23.64 5.63
C MET A 275 -0.14 24.42 5.86
N HIS A 276 0.52 24.12 6.98
CA HIS A 276 1.83 24.67 7.34
C HIS A 276 2.71 23.53 7.87
N ALA A 277 3.92 23.46 7.35
CA ALA A 277 4.97 22.61 7.93
C ALA A 277 6.09 23.51 8.47
N SER A 278 6.89 22.97 9.39
CA SER A 278 7.97 23.72 10.04
C SER A 278 8.93 24.33 9.01
N SER A 279 9.67 25.33 9.48
CA SER A 279 10.63 26.11 8.68
C SER A 279 10.01 26.99 7.57
N GLY A 280 8.68 27.11 7.52
CA GLY A 280 8.01 28.09 6.67
C GLY A 280 7.34 27.52 5.42
N GLN A 281 7.16 26.21 5.31
CA GLN A 281 6.35 25.65 4.24
C GLN A 281 4.87 25.99 4.43
N LEU A 282 4.29 26.66 3.46
CA LEU A 282 2.88 27.01 3.42
C LEU A 282 2.24 26.36 2.21
N GLY A 283 1.01 25.90 2.37
CA GLY A 283 0.28 25.29 1.27
C GLY A 283 -1.22 25.28 1.43
N GLY A 284 -1.87 24.89 0.35
CA GLY A 284 -3.31 24.70 0.29
C GLY A 284 -3.69 23.52 -0.58
N HIS A 285 -4.76 22.83 -0.20
CA HIS A 285 -5.37 21.75 -0.97
C HIS A 285 -6.86 22.04 -1.16
N VAL A 286 -7.35 21.74 -2.34
CA VAL A 286 -8.76 21.82 -2.72
C VAL A 286 -9.23 20.46 -3.19
N ASP A 287 -10.34 19.97 -2.65
CA ASP A 287 -10.99 18.74 -3.04
C ASP A 287 -12.47 19.00 -3.34
N ILE A 288 -12.87 18.86 -4.60
CA ILE A 288 -14.23 19.12 -5.06
C ILE A 288 -14.77 17.90 -5.77
N GLY A 289 -15.92 17.40 -5.30
CA GLY A 289 -16.63 16.28 -5.90
C GLY A 289 -18.09 16.61 -6.15
N ARG A 290 -18.58 16.30 -7.35
CA ARG A 290 -19.99 16.50 -7.74
C ARG A 290 -20.45 15.39 -8.66
N ARG A 291 -21.72 15.01 -8.49
CA ARG A 291 -22.40 14.13 -9.43
C ARG A 291 -23.54 14.85 -10.13
N PHE A 292 -23.80 14.46 -11.36
CA PHE A 292 -24.75 15.11 -12.26
C PHE A 292 -25.59 14.09 -13.06
N GLY A 293 -26.68 14.60 -13.65
CA GLY A 293 -27.57 13.85 -14.52
C GLY A 293 -28.59 13.03 -13.73
N ASP A 294 -29.50 12.38 -14.47
CA ASP A 294 -30.46 11.45 -13.88
C ASP A 294 -29.71 10.32 -13.21
N ASP A 295 -30.14 9.90 -12.01
CA ASP A 295 -29.51 8.87 -11.18
C ASP A 295 -28.05 9.18 -10.80
N GLN A 296 -27.66 10.45 -10.83
CA GLN A 296 -26.31 10.92 -10.48
C GLN A 296 -25.19 10.15 -11.22
N ARG A 297 -25.44 9.75 -12.46
CA ARG A 297 -24.56 8.85 -13.23
C ARG A 297 -23.20 9.45 -13.63
N PHE A 298 -23.09 10.77 -13.78
CA PHE A 298 -21.84 11.45 -14.14
C PHE A 298 -21.16 12.02 -12.90
N GLY A 299 -19.92 11.64 -12.64
CA GLY A 299 -19.10 12.15 -11.57
C GLY A 299 -17.98 13.04 -12.06
N LEU A 300 -17.65 14.08 -11.30
CA LEU A 300 -16.48 14.92 -11.44
C LEU A 300 -15.80 15.05 -10.08
N ARG A 301 -14.52 14.76 -10.00
CA ARG A 301 -13.68 15.00 -8.82
C ARG A 301 -12.44 15.78 -9.21
N PHE A 302 -12.16 16.84 -8.48
CA PHE A 302 -10.96 17.64 -8.66
C PHE A 302 -10.17 17.69 -7.36
N ASN A 303 -8.88 17.39 -7.42
CA ASN A 303 -7.92 17.58 -6.34
C ASN A 303 -6.79 18.46 -6.83
N GLY A 304 -6.50 19.53 -6.09
CA GLY A 304 -5.39 20.43 -6.41
C GLY A 304 -4.63 20.80 -5.15
N VAL A 305 -3.31 20.70 -5.17
CA VAL A 305 -2.43 21.10 -4.07
C VAL A 305 -1.34 22.02 -4.58
N LYS A 306 -1.02 23.02 -3.77
CA LYS A 306 0.18 23.83 -3.90
C LYS A 306 0.80 24.05 -2.54
N GLN A 307 2.12 23.77 -2.43
CA GLN A 307 2.89 24.00 -1.20
C GLN A 307 4.30 24.44 -1.55
N SER A 308 4.84 25.41 -0.82
CA SER A 308 6.22 25.86 -1.01
C SER A 308 6.81 26.41 0.28
N GLY A 309 8.14 26.39 0.39
CA GLY A 309 8.90 26.96 1.49
C GLY A 309 10.10 26.13 1.89
N ASP A 310 10.83 26.62 2.90
CA ASP A 310 12.02 25.96 3.42
C ASP A 310 11.67 24.70 4.20
N THR A 311 12.54 23.70 4.14
CA THR A 311 12.43 22.48 4.95
C THR A 311 13.20 22.65 6.28
N GLU A 312 13.27 21.58 7.08
CA GLU A 312 14.03 21.55 8.33
C GLU A 312 15.55 21.58 8.14
N TRP A 313 16.02 21.41 6.90
CA TRP A 313 17.45 21.40 6.56
C TRP A 313 17.90 22.75 6.01
N ASP A 314 19.10 23.18 6.39
CA ASP A 314 19.71 24.42 5.90
C ASP A 314 19.72 24.45 4.36
N HIS A 315 19.44 25.62 3.78
CA HIS A 315 19.40 25.89 2.32
C HIS A 315 18.66 24.82 1.48
N GLN A 316 17.69 24.15 2.09
CA GLN A 316 16.78 23.25 1.38
C GLN A 316 15.39 23.84 1.33
N SER A 317 14.85 23.94 0.15
CA SER A 317 13.45 24.31 -0.07
C SER A 317 12.72 23.25 -0.90
N LEU A 318 11.42 23.17 -0.72
CA LEU A 318 10.53 22.30 -1.47
C LEU A 318 9.36 23.11 -2.02
N GLU A 319 9.13 22.99 -3.32
CA GLU A 319 7.90 23.41 -3.96
C GLU A 319 7.23 22.21 -4.60
N ARG A 320 5.93 22.03 -4.36
CA ARG A 320 5.12 21.01 -5.01
C ARG A 320 3.78 21.59 -5.44
N ASP A 321 3.43 21.28 -6.69
CA ASP A 321 2.17 21.63 -7.31
C ASP A 321 1.57 20.36 -7.93
N SER A 322 0.33 20.03 -7.60
CA SER A 322 -0.36 18.97 -8.31
C SER A 322 -1.83 19.31 -8.56
N ALA A 323 -2.36 18.80 -9.67
CA ALA A 323 -3.76 18.90 -10.02
C ALA A 323 -4.20 17.60 -10.70
N VAL A 324 -5.25 16.99 -10.19
CA VAL A 324 -5.84 15.78 -10.76
C VAL A 324 -7.34 15.97 -10.93
N LEU A 325 -7.83 15.72 -12.15
CA LEU A 325 -9.24 15.72 -12.52
C LEU A 325 -9.67 14.29 -12.80
N GLY A 326 -10.61 13.79 -12.03
CA GLY A 326 -11.30 12.52 -12.24
C GLY A 326 -12.70 12.74 -12.78
N LEU A 327 -13.02 12.06 -13.88
CA LEU A 327 -14.38 12.00 -14.46
C LEU A 327 -14.85 10.55 -14.42
N ASP A 328 -16.10 10.32 -14.09
CA ASP A 328 -16.67 8.98 -14.14
C ASP A 328 -18.11 8.97 -14.65
N LEU A 329 -18.47 7.84 -15.27
CA LEU A 329 -19.82 7.49 -15.66
C LEU A 329 -20.20 6.16 -15.03
N ARG A 330 -21.31 6.14 -14.30
CA ARG A 330 -21.94 4.94 -13.76
C ARG A 330 -23.29 4.74 -14.43
N ALA A 331 -23.41 3.70 -15.24
CA ALA A 331 -24.66 3.28 -15.84
C ALA A 331 -24.89 1.81 -15.53
N GLU A 332 -26.08 1.29 -15.82
CA GLU A 332 -26.47 -0.07 -15.44
C GLU A 332 -25.45 -1.15 -15.84
N ARG A 333 -24.92 -1.07 -17.07
CA ARG A 333 -23.96 -2.05 -17.62
C ARG A 333 -22.60 -1.47 -17.99
N VAL A 334 -22.45 -0.14 -17.88
CA VAL A 334 -21.24 0.57 -18.32
C VAL A 334 -20.68 1.38 -17.17
N ARG A 335 -19.42 1.19 -16.88
CA ARG A 335 -18.63 2.02 -15.96
C ARG A 335 -17.42 2.56 -16.69
N LEU A 336 -17.28 3.88 -16.75
CA LEU A 336 -16.15 4.54 -17.38
C LEU A 336 -15.52 5.51 -16.41
N SER A 337 -14.20 5.64 -16.46
CA SER A 337 -13.48 6.68 -15.74
C SER A 337 -12.33 7.22 -16.55
N LEU A 338 -12.09 8.53 -16.44
CA LEU A 338 -10.97 9.25 -17.04
C LEU A 338 -10.30 10.10 -15.97
N ASP A 339 -9.00 9.93 -15.83
CA ASP A 339 -8.15 10.73 -14.96
C ASP A 339 -7.16 11.53 -15.81
N LEU A 340 -6.99 12.79 -15.46
CA LEU A 340 -5.98 13.68 -16.05
C LEU A 340 -5.24 14.35 -14.89
N GLY A 341 -3.92 14.26 -14.88
CA GLY A 341 -3.12 14.76 -13.79
C GLY A 341 -1.84 15.45 -14.26
N ARG A 342 -1.40 16.42 -13.46
CA ARG A 342 -0.09 17.05 -13.57
C ARG A 342 0.47 17.19 -12.17
N GLN A 343 1.75 16.91 -12.02
CA GLN A 343 2.51 17.13 -10.79
C GLN A 343 3.86 17.74 -11.14
N GLU A 344 4.24 18.78 -10.40
CA GLU A 344 5.57 19.37 -10.41
C GLU A 344 6.14 19.33 -9.00
N ARG A 345 7.41 19.03 -8.90
CA ARG A 345 8.13 18.96 -7.63
C ARG A 345 9.55 19.46 -7.81
N ASP A 346 9.85 20.58 -7.18
CA ASP A 346 11.16 21.21 -7.19
C ASP A 346 11.75 21.17 -5.77
N VAL A 347 13.00 20.69 -5.66
CA VAL A 347 13.77 20.67 -4.41
C VAL A 347 15.10 21.34 -4.67
N ASP A 348 15.37 22.42 -3.97
CA ASP A 348 16.71 23.01 -3.92
C ASP A 348 17.47 22.42 -2.73
N GLY A 349 18.77 22.18 -2.88
CA GLY A 349 19.61 21.56 -1.85
C GLY A 349 19.15 20.17 -1.42
N PRO A 350 18.72 19.25 -2.34
CA PRO A 350 18.19 17.96 -1.96
C PRO A 350 19.22 17.14 -1.19
N MET A 351 18.82 16.60 -0.03
CA MET A 351 19.68 15.75 0.77
C MET A 351 20.08 14.49 0.00
N GLU A 352 21.36 14.25 -0.11
CA GLU A 352 21.95 13.10 -0.78
C GLU A 352 22.21 11.95 0.21
N ARG A 353 22.38 10.75 -0.32
CA ARG A 353 22.77 9.60 0.48
C ARG A 353 24.29 9.61 0.71
N VAL A 354 24.70 9.09 1.86
CA VAL A 354 26.12 9.04 2.26
C VAL A 354 26.67 7.63 2.01
N GLY A 355 27.50 7.48 1.00
CA GLY A 355 28.29 6.27 0.76
C GLY A 355 29.56 6.26 1.60
N LEU A 356 30.12 5.07 1.86
CA LEU A 356 31.35 4.88 2.60
C LEU A 356 32.34 4.04 1.79
N ASN A 357 33.59 4.47 1.75
CA ASN A 357 34.67 3.61 1.26
C ASN A 357 34.89 2.42 2.20
N ALA A 358 35.42 1.34 1.69
CA ALA A 358 35.78 0.17 2.50
C ALA A 358 36.72 0.57 3.67
N GLY A 359 36.35 0.11 4.88
CA GLY A 359 37.11 0.39 6.10
C GLY A 359 36.78 1.73 6.77
N VAL A 360 36.00 2.61 6.15
CA VAL A 360 35.51 3.84 6.81
C VAL A 360 34.40 3.44 7.78
N LYS A 361 34.41 3.96 8.98
CA LYS A 361 33.40 3.72 9.99
C LYS A 361 32.09 4.44 9.61
N VAL A 362 30.96 3.81 9.96
CA VAL A 362 29.66 4.48 9.89
C VAL A 362 29.67 5.66 10.86
N PRO A 363 29.50 6.91 10.37
CA PRO A 363 29.49 8.08 11.24
C PRO A 363 28.28 8.08 12.17
N ASP A 364 28.39 8.73 13.31
CA ASP A 364 27.23 8.96 14.15
C ASP A 364 26.32 9.99 13.47
N ALA A 365 25.05 9.65 13.31
CA ALA A 365 24.08 10.56 12.72
C ALA A 365 23.82 11.80 13.59
N GLU A 366 23.97 11.67 14.91
CA GLU A 366 23.79 12.78 15.87
C GLU A 366 24.85 13.88 15.72
N ASP A 367 25.99 13.58 15.07
CA ASP A 367 27.04 14.58 14.78
C ASP A 367 26.74 15.41 13.51
N ILE A 368 25.64 15.11 12.77
CA ILE A 368 25.30 15.77 11.53
C ILE A 368 24.16 16.78 11.78
N HIS A 369 24.53 18.05 11.82
CA HIS A 369 23.62 19.15 12.15
C HIS A 369 23.28 20.05 10.95
N HIS A 370 23.91 19.82 9.79
CA HIS A 370 23.81 20.65 8.60
C HIS A 370 23.45 19.84 7.39
N ASN A 371 22.84 20.49 6.41
CA ASN A 371 22.70 19.91 5.09
C ASN A 371 24.08 19.85 4.42
N PHE A 372 24.56 18.66 4.12
CA PHE A 372 25.87 18.46 3.46
C PHE A 372 25.77 18.49 1.92
N ALA A 373 24.56 18.64 1.37
CA ALA A 373 24.40 18.95 -0.04
C ALA A 373 24.90 20.37 -0.33
N GLN A 374 25.35 20.61 -1.54
CA GLN A 374 25.78 21.95 -1.93
C GLN A 374 24.55 22.83 -2.24
N PRO A 375 24.54 24.12 -1.85
CA PRO A 375 23.39 25.00 -2.03
C PRO A 375 22.93 25.18 -3.48
N TRP A 376 23.82 24.95 -4.45
CA TRP A 376 23.51 25.05 -5.88
C TRP A 376 22.94 23.74 -6.46
N THR A 377 22.78 22.67 -5.67
CA THR A 377 22.15 21.43 -6.11
C THR A 377 20.64 21.59 -6.20
N TYR A 378 20.03 20.90 -7.15
CA TYR A 378 18.58 20.91 -7.30
C TYR A 378 18.07 19.61 -7.90
N SER A 379 16.79 19.37 -7.70
CA SER A 379 16.01 18.28 -8.30
C SER A 379 14.67 18.84 -8.78
N ARG A 380 14.44 18.85 -10.07
CA ARG A 380 13.20 19.33 -10.69
C ARG A 380 12.54 18.19 -11.44
N ALA A 381 11.31 17.91 -11.10
CA ALA A 381 10.54 16.83 -11.69
C ALA A 381 9.15 17.33 -12.09
N LYS A 382 8.77 17.07 -13.34
CA LYS A 382 7.50 17.48 -13.91
C LYS A 382 6.87 16.31 -14.65
N ASP A 383 5.71 15.89 -14.21
CA ASP A 383 4.95 14.79 -14.79
C ASP A 383 3.58 15.26 -15.24
N THR A 384 3.16 14.81 -16.42
CA THR A 384 1.78 14.94 -16.92
C THR A 384 1.30 13.54 -17.28
N PHE A 385 0.15 13.15 -16.77
CA PHE A 385 -0.35 11.79 -16.92
C PHE A 385 -1.86 11.74 -17.14
N GLY A 386 -2.33 10.60 -17.65
CA GLY A 386 -3.75 10.33 -17.76
C GLY A 386 -4.02 8.84 -17.84
N ALA A 387 -5.21 8.45 -17.39
CA ALA A 387 -5.71 7.09 -17.44
C ALA A 387 -7.19 7.05 -17.81
N LEU A 388 -7.54 6.14 -18.71
CA LEU A 388 -8.91 5.84 -19.09
C LEU A 388 -9.20 4.38 -18.74
N ARG A 389 -10.32 4.12 -18.06
CA ARG A 389 -10.79 2.77 -17.74
C ARG A 389 -12.24 2.63 -18.15
N GLY A 390 -12.59 1.47 -18.65
CA GLY A 390 -13.97 1.09 -18.96
C GLY A 390 -14.25 -0.34 -18.58
N GLU A 391 -15.44 -0.58 -18.06
CA GLU A 391 -16.01 -1.90 -17.78
C GLU A 391 -17.39 -2.01 -18.43
N TYR A 392 -17.68 -3.17 -18.98
CA TYR A 392 -18.96 -3.44 -19.63
C TYR A 392 -19.46 -4.84 -19.26
N ASP A 393 -20.64 -4.90 -18.65
CA ASP A 393 -21.30 -6.15 -18.33
C ASP A 393 -22.03 -6.68 -19.56
N LEU A 394 -21.39 -7.63 -20.28
CA LEU A 394 -21.97 -8.29 -21.45
C LEU A 394 -23.19 -9.13 -21.05
N SER A 395 -23.13 -9.76 -19.87
CA SER A 395 -24.23 -10.47 -19.24
C SER A 395 -24.05 -10.40 -17.70
N GLU A 396 -24.99 -10.97 -16.96
CA GLU A 396 -24.87 -11.10 -15.49
C GLU A 396 -23.63 -11.89 -15.05
N SER A 397 -23.14 -12.78 -15.91
CA SER A 397 -22.01 -13.66 -15.63
C SER A 397 -20.72 -13.30 -16.36
N LEU A 398 -20.73 -12.32 -17.28
CA LEU A 398 -19.57 -11.97 -18.10
C LEU A 398 -19.39 -10.47 -18.18
N MET A 399 -18.26 -10.00 -17.66
CA MET A 399 -17.79 -8.63 -17.77
C MET A 399 -16.50 -8.56 -18.60
N VAL A 400 -16.40 -7.55 -19.44
CA VAL A 400 -15.16 -7.17 -20.11
C VAL A 400 -14.68 -5.83 -19.60
N TYR A 401 -13.36 -5.65 -19.51
CA TYR A 401 -12.76 -4.41 -19.10
C TYR A 401 -11.57 -4.03 -19.97
N ALA A 402 -11.32 -2.74 -20.08
CA ALA A 402 -10.14 -2.19 -20.71
C ALA A 402 -9.66 -0.97 -19.93
N ALA A 403 -8.36 -0.80 -19.85
CA ALA A 403 -7.77 0.41 -19.31
C ALA A 403 -6.54 0.79 -20.15
N ALA A 404 -6.30 2.09 -20.29
CA ALA A 404 -5.11 2.63 -20.94
C ALA A 404 -4.62 3.85 -20.18
N GLY A 405 -3.31 4.02 -20.11
CA GLY A 405 -2.69 5.16 -19.46
C GLY A 405 -1.46 5.64 -20.21
N ALA A 406 -1.12 6.90 -19.99
CA ALA A 406 0.08 7.52 -20.54
C ALA A 406 0.67 8.50 -19.53
N ARG A 407 1.98 8.66 -19.56
CA ARG A 407 2.71 9.68 -18.81
C ARG A 407 3.85 10.23 -19.64
N ARG A 408 4.08 11.53 -19.48
CA ARG A 408 5.32 12.19 -19.90
C ARG A 408 5.95 12.84 -18.67
N GLY A 409 7.23 12.55 -18.45
CA GLY A 409 8.04 13.13 -17.38
C GLY A 409 9.24 13.86 -17.94
N ASP A 410 9.48 15.07 -17.46
CA ASP A 410 10.63 15.90 -17.77
C ASP A 410 11.40 16.17 -16.47
N TYR A 411 12.68 15.80 -16.42
CA TYR A 411 13.50 15.85 -15.20
C TYR A 411 14.83 16.55 -15.45
N ASP A 412 15.19 17.42 -14.50
CA ASP A 412 16.46 18.16 -14.54
C ASP A 412 17.08 18.17 -13.13
N PHE A 413 18.30 17.68 -13.04
CA PHE A 413 19.03 17.53 -11.79
C PHE A 413 20.45 18.06 -11.89
N LEU A 414 20.84 18.84 -10.88
CA LEU A 414 22.26 19.11 -10.61
C LEU A 414 22.58 18.60 -9.21
N ARG A 415 23.39 17.57 -9.13
CA ARG A 415 23.68 16.86 -7.88
C ARG A 415 25.16 16.56 -7.72
N HIS A 416 25.56 16.10 -6.56
CA HIS A 416 26.85 15.46 -6.33
C HIS A 416 26.68 14.18 -5.49
N ALA A 417 27.58 13.24 -5.67
CA ALA A 417 27.65 12.07 -4.80
C ALA A 417 28.41 12.44 -3.51
N VAL A 418 28.01 11.81 -2.41
CA VAL A 418 28.70 11.88 -1.13
C VAL A 418 29.30 10.51 -0.85
N GLN A 419 30.63 10.40 -0.94
CA GLN A 419 31.36 9.16 -0.69
C GLN A 419 32.48 9.44 0.32
N LEU A 420 32.28 9.03 1.58
CA LEU A 420 33.25 9.25 2.63
C LEU A 420 34.55 8.50 2.38
N THR A 421 35.66 9.20 2.48
CA THR A 421 37.02 8.67 2.24
C THR A 421 37.79 8.39 3.52
N ASN A 422 37.32 8.92 4.66
CA ASN A 422 37.93 8.68 5.99
C ASN A 422 36.88 8.92 7.10
N ASP A 423 37.25 8.52 8.31
CA ASP A 423 36.45 8.66 9.55
C ASP A 423 36.26 10.13 10.00
N ALA A 424 37.06 11.08 9.49
CA ALA A 424 36.91 12.51 9.77
C ALA A 424 35.82 13.19 8.90
N GLY A 425 35.04 12.44 8.19
CA GLY A 425 33.90 12.94 7.41
C GLY A 425 34.27 13.55 6.04
N ARG A 426 35.52 13.44 5.56
CA ARG A 426 35.95 13.99 4.29
C ARG A 426 35.33 13.22 3.12
N PHE A 427 34.75 13.93 2.14
CA PHE A 427 34.27 13.35 0.89
C PHE A 427 34.64 14.22 -0.32
N VAL A 428 34.59 13.61 -1.50
CA VAL A 428 34.79 14.30 -2.78
C VAL A 428 33.40 14.71 -3.29
N VAL A 429 33.24 16.00 -3.54
CA VAL A 429 32.08 16.55 -4.27
C VAL A 429 32.34 16.37 -5.76
N SER A 430 31.53 15.53 -6.39
CA SER A 430 31.62 15.26 -7.84
C SER A 430 30.32 15.73 -8.50
N PRO A 431 30.25 16.99 -8.94
CA PRO A 431 29.04 17.55 -9.50
C PRO A 431 28.68 16.91 -10.83
N ARG A 432 27.39 16.62 -11.01
CA ARG A 432 26.87 16.01 -12.23
C ARG A 432 25.47 16.54 -12.51
N ALA A 433 25.27 17.05 -13.71
CA ALA A 433 23.94 17.38 -14.22
C ALA A 433 23.36 16.18 -14.96
N PHE A 434 22.04 16.03 -14.88
CA PHE A 434 21.27 15.05 -15.64
C PHE A 434 20.01 15.70 -16.15
N GLN A 435 19.72 15.45 -17.40
CA GLN A 435 18.44 15.75 -18.03
C GLN A 435 17.87 14.43 -18.53
N ARG A 436 16.60 14.19 -18.18
CA ARG A 436 15.93 12.95 -18.56
C ARG A 436 14.50 13.24 -18.99
N GLU A 437 14.12 12.72 -20.14
CA GLU A 437 12.74 12.71 -20.62
C GLU A 437 12.23 11.27 -20.59
N GLU A 438 11.03 11.06 -20.10
CA GLU A 438 10.35 9.76 -20.07
C GLU A 438 9.00 9.85 -20.76
N GLU A 439 8.71 8.90 -21.63
CA GLU A 439 7.36 8.66 -22.13
C GLU A 439 6.93 7.24 -21.82
N VAL A 440 5.73 7.11 -21.21
CA VAL A 440 5.14 5.82 -20.87
C VAL A 440 3.77 5.72 -21.52
N ARG A 441 3.48 4.54 -22.07
CA ARG A 441 2.16 4.12 -22.55
C ARG A 441 1.87 2.73 -22.01
N THR A 442 0.71 2.56 -21.40
CA THR A 442 0.32 1.29 -20.82
C THR A 442 -1.13 0.98 -21.17
N ALA A 443 -1.44 -0.29 -21.34
CA ALA A 443 -2.81 -0.73 -21.60
C ALA A 443 -3.04 -2.13 -21.04
N THR A 444 -4.26 -2.38 -20.60
CA THR A 444 -4.76 -3.70 -20.23
C THR A 444 -6.14 -3.92 -20.81
N VAL A 445 -6.41 -5.15 -21.25
CA VAL A 445 -7.73 -5.60 -21.66
C VAL A 445 -7.98 -6.97 -21.05
N GLY A 446 -9.17 -7.19 -20.53
CA GLY A 446 -9.49 -8.49 -19.95
C GLY A 446 -10.97 -8.77 -19.86
N LEU A 447 -11.24 -9.96 -19.36
CA LEU A 447 -12.60 -10.40 -19.06
C LEU A 447 -12.64 -11.14 -17.73
N ARG A 448 -13.81 -11.10 -17.09
CA ARG A 448 -14.17 -11.92 -15.92
C ARG A 448 -15.46 -12.66 -16.22
N ASN A 449 -15.44 -13.94 -15.94
CA ASN A 449 -16.62 -14.79 -16.15
C ASN A 449 -16.92 -15.61 -14.90
N TRP A 450 -18.15 -15.55 -14.45
CA TRP A 450 -18.68 -16.25 -13.28
C TRP A 450 -19.62 -17.35 -13.75
N PHE A 451 -19.33 -18.60 -13.39
CA PHE A 451 -20.15 -19.75 -13.72
C PHE A 451 -19.98 -20.86 -12.69
N SER A 452 -20.78 -21.91 -12.79
CA SER A 452 -20.67 -23.08 -11.91
C SER A 452 -20.63 -24.37 -12.70
N THR A 453 -19.81 -25.31 -12.23
CA THR A 453 -19.80 -26.70 -12.72
C THR A 453 -20.19 -27.62 -11.57
N GLY A 454 -21.45 -28.05 -11.56
CA GLY A 454 -22.02 -28.77 -10.42
C GLY A 454 -22.05 -27.89 -9.16
N SER A 455 -21.38 -28.32 -8.10
CA SER A 455 -21.28 -27.57 -6.83
C SER A 455 -20.08 -26.63 -6.75
N VAL A 456 -19.27 -26.53 -7.81
CA VAL A 456 -18.05 -25.69 -7.82
C VAL A 456 -18.36 -24.38 -8.55
N GLY A 457 -18.21 -23.26 -7.85
CA GLY A 457 -18.22 -21.94 -8.44
C GLY A 457 -16.88 -21.62 -9.11
N HIS A 458 -16.90 -20.88 -10.22
CA HIS A 458 -15.73 -20.42 -10.96
C HIS A 458 -15.75 -18.92 -11.12
N THR A 459 -14.61 -18.29 -10.90
CA THR A 459 -14.32 -16.92 -11.32
C THR A 459 -13.12 -16.95 -12.25
N LEU A 460 -13.41 -17.07 -13.55
CA LEU A 460 -12.37 -17.12 -14.59
C LEU A 460 -11.98 -15.72 -15.02
N ASN A 461 -10.68 -15.44 -15.03
CA ASN A 461 -10.11 -14.15 -15.39
C ASN A 461 -9.08 -14.34 -16.52
N LEU A 462 -9.20 -13.53 -17.56
CA LEU A 462 -8.23 -13.41 -18.65
C LEU A 462 -7.77 -11.97 -18.75
N SER A 463 -6.46 -11.73 -18.92
CA SER A 463 -5.90 -10.39 -19.02
C SER A 463 -4.75 -10.34 -20.02
N LEU A 464 -4.77 -9.33 -20.87
CA LEU A 464 -3.70 -8.94 -21.78
C LEU A 464 -3.17 -7.59 -21.32
N ASN A 465 -1.85 -7.47 -21.15
CA ASN A 465 -1.21 -6.23 -20.74
C ASN A 465 -0.08 -5.87 -21.70
N ARG A 466 0.09 -4.56 -21.95
CA ARG A 466 1.24 -3.99 -22.62
C ARG A 466 1.68 -2.72 -21.90
N PHE A 467 2.95 -2.61 -21.64
CA PHE A 467 3.65 -1.45 -21.13
C PHE A 467 4.76 -1.11 -22.10
N ASP A 468 4.91 0.16 -22.45
CA ASP A 468 5.93 0.67 -23.39
C ASP A 468 6.48 1.97 -22.79
N MET A 469 7.76 1.99 -22.48
CA MET A 469 8.45 3.13 -21.88
C MET A 469 9.67 3.46 -22.70
N THR A 470 9.83 4.74 -23.02
CA THR A 470 11.07 5.29 -23.56
C THR A 470 11.63 6.29 -22.59
N PHE A 471 12.94 6.32 -22.45
CA PHE A 471 13.60 7.40 -21.74
C PHE A 471 14.88 7.80 -22.47
N ASP A 472 15.05 9.10 -22.57
CA ASP A 472 16.24 9.76 -23.09
C ASP A 472 16.98 10.39 -21.91
N ASN A 473 18.25 10.10 -21.76
CA ASN A 473 19.06 10.61 -20.67
C ASN A 473 20.33 11.26 -21.23
N SER A 474 20.62 12.46 -20.77
CA SER A 474 21.85 13.18 -21.09
C SER A 474 22.42 13.82 -19.83
N GLY A 475 23.67 14.23 -19.84
CA GLY A 475 24.28 14.84 -18.68
C GLY A 475 25.61 15.48 -18.90
N ALA A 476 26.15 16.02 -17.84
CA ALA A 476 27.45 16.65 -17.83
C ALA A 476 28.14 16.44 -16.47
N ARG A 477 29.43 16.27 -16.52
CA ARG A 477 30.31 16.18 -15.34
C ARG A 477 31.11 17.47 -15.20
N TYR A 478 31.38 17.83 -13.96
CA TYR A 478 32.11 19.06 -13.65
C TYR A 478 33.35 18.74 -12.80
N ALA A 479 34.16 19.76 -12.55
CA ALA A 479 35.36 19.61 -11.73
C ALA A 479 35.02 19.20 -10.30
N ASN A 480 35.78 18.26 -9.78
CA ASN A 480 35.58 17.80 -8.41
C ASN A 480 36.05 18.85 -7.38
N GLY A 481 35.35 18.91 -6.26
CA GLY A 481 35.72 19.63 -5.06
C GLY A 481 35.89 18.70 -3.87
N VAL A 482 36.10 19.27 -2.70
CA VAL A 482 36.20 18.53 -1.43
C VAL A 482 35.36 19.22 -0.37
N SER A 483 34.60 18.43 0.38
CA SER A 483 33.81 18.91 1.52
C SER A 483 33.90 17.92 2.69
N ASN A 484 33.18 18.21 3.74
CA ASN A 484 33.14 17.41 4.97
C ASN A 484 31.69 17.21 5.42
N LEU A 485 31.39 16.03 5.93
CA LEU A 485 30.04 15.66 6.37
C LEU A 485 29.57 16.45 7.60
N PHE A 486 30.52 16.72 8.53
CA PHE A 486 30.24 17.36 9.82
C PHE A 486 30.35 18.89 9.77
N ASP A 487 31.14 19.41 8.82
CA ASP A 487 31.36 20.86 8.60
C ASP A 487 31.43 21.11 7.09
N PRO A 488 30.27 21.18 6.41
CA PRO A 488 30.19 21.26 4.96
C PRO A 488 30.77 22.56 4.42
N ALA A 489 31.83 22.47 3.62
CA ALA A 489 32.34 23.62 2.88
C ALA A 489 31.42 23.93 1.68
N THR A 490 31.00 25.19 1.57
CA THR A 490 30.28 25.66 0.38
C THR A 490 31.27 25.88 -0.77
N LEU A 491 31.04 25.18 -1.86
CA LEU A 491 31.84 25.28 -3.07
C LEU A 491 31.16 26.22 -4.09
N PRO A 492 31.92 26.87 -4.98
CA PRO A 492 31.33 27.61 -6.08
C PRO A 492 30.46 26.71 -6.98
N GLU A 493 29.36 27.26 -7.49
CA GLU A 493 28.53 26.59 -8.46
C GLU A 493 29.34 26.22 -9.71
N PRO A 494 29.25 24.97 -10.19
CA PRO A 494 29.97 24.52 -11.34
C PRO A 494 29.34 25.09 -12.63
N VAL A 495 30.10 25.90 -13.37
CA VAL A 495 29.61 26.56 -14.62
C VAL A 495 30.13 25.94 -15.89
N THR A 496 31.30 25.30 -15.86
CA THR A 496 31.93 24.74 -17.07
C THR A 496 32.03 23.23 -16.95
N PRO A 497 31.33 22.47 -17.81
CA PRO A 497 31.46 21.02 -17.85
C PRO A 497 32.91 20.59 -18.20
N THR A 498 33.42 19.59 -17.49
CA THR A 498 34.69 18.93 -17.81
C THR A 498 34.52 17.82 -18.84
N ALA A 499 33.34 17.21 -18.89
CA ALA A 499 32.92 16.23 -19.87
C ALA A 499 31.41 16.22 -20.01
N ALA A 500 30.89 15.98 -21.21
CA ALA A 500 29.50 15.57 -21.40
C ALA A 500 29.37 14.07 -21.19
N ASP A 501 28.25 13.63 -20.62
CA ASP A 501 27.86 12.22 -20.69
C ASP A 501 27.26 11.96 -22.06
N ASN A 502 27.52 10.78 -22.63
CA ASN A 502 26.88 10.39 -23.88
C ASN A 502 25.37 10.31 -23.67
N PRO A 503 24.56 10.86 -24.58
CA PRO A 503 23.11 10.68 -24.51
C PRO A 503 22.77 9.21 -24.67
N THR A 504 21.89 8.69 -23.81
CA THR A 504 21.40 7.30 -23.94
C THR A 504 19.92 7.32 -24.27
N HIS A 505 19.51 6.47 -25.19
CA HIS A 505 18.11 6.22 -25.48
C HIS A 505 17.78 4.77 -25.10
N THR A 506 16.76 4.58 -24.26
CA THR A 506 16.33 3.24 -23.87
C THR A 506 14.83 3.11 -24.05
N ARG A 507 14.42 2.02 -24.69
CA ARG A 507 13.02 1.62 -24.81
C ARG A 507 12.81 0.27 -24.17
N SER A 508 11.82 0.18 -23.29
CA SER A 508 11.41 -1.06 -22.61
C SER A 508 9.95 -1.39 -22.95
N VAL A 509 9.72 -2.59 -23.47
CA VAL A 509 8.36 -3.07 -23.78
C VAL A 509 8.11 -4.36 -23.01
N LEU A 510 7.07 -4.31 -22.14
CA LEU A 510 6.62 -5.46 -21.37
C LEU A 510 5.25 -5.89 -21.90
N SER A 511 5.11 -7.13 -22.29
CA SER A 511 3.84 -7.68 -22.79
C SER A 511 3.49 -8.96 -22.06
N SER A 512 2.21 -9.17 -21.76
CA SER A 512 1.82 -10.40 -21.06
C SER A 512 0.39 -10.85 -21.36
N LEU A 513 0.18 -12.16 -21.23
CA LEU A 513 -1.12 -12.84 -21.24
C LEU A 513 -1.26 -13.63 -19.95
N ALA A 514 -2.32 -13.41 -19.20
CA ALA A 514 -2.60 -14.10 -17.95
C ALA A 514 -3.97 -14.77 -17.98
N LEU A 515 -4.02 -15.96 -17.39
CA LEU A 515 -5.25 -16.71 -17.13
C LEU A 515 -5.25 -17.14 -15.67
N ALA A 516 -6.36 -16.92 -14.99
CA ALA A 516 -6.55 -17.38 -13.62
C ALA A 516 -8.00 -17.81 -13.40
N ASP A 517 -8.20 -18.87 -12.62
CA ASP A 517 -9.51 -19.31 -12.15
C ASP A 517 -9.51 -19.39 -10.62
N THR A 518 -10.51 -18.78 -10.00
CA THR A 518 -10.78 -18.96 -8.57
C THR A 518 -11.98 -19.90 -8.42
N LEU A 519 -11.69 -21.10 -7.93
CA LEU A 519 -12.65 -22.15 -7.66
C LEU A 519 -13.23 -21.96 -6.26
N SER A 520 -14.53 -21.99 -6.14
CA SER A 520 -15.25 -21.90 -4.86
C SER A 520 -15.93 -23.21 -4.53
N PHE A 521 -15.69 -23.71 -3.31
CA PHE A 521 -16.21 -24.97 -2.79
C PHE A 521 -16.96 -24.75 -1.49
N ALA A 522 -17.84 -25.69 -1.15
CA ALA A 522 -18.54 -25.78 0.13
C ALA A 522 -19.25 -24.45 0.53
N GLY A 523 -19.93 -23.80 -0.40
CA GLY A 523 -20.62 -22.52 -0.18
C GLY A 523 -19.65 -21.39 0.16
N ASP A 524 -18.56 -21.28 -0.62
CA ASP A 524 -17.49 -20.27 -0.53
C ASP A 524 -16.62 -20.35 0.72
N SER A 525 -16.73 -21.44 1.50
CA SER A 525 -15.84 -21.64 2.63
C SER A 525 -14.41 -22.00 2.23
N VAL A 526 -14.20 -22.54 1.03
CA VAL A 526 -12.87 -22.84 0.48
C VAL A 526 -12.75 -22.20 -0.91
N LEU A 527 -11.77 -21.32 -1.07
CA LEU A 527 -11.43 -20.68 -2.32
C LEU A 527 -10.04 -21.14 -2.79
N LEU A 528 -9.94 -21.64 -4.02
CA LEU A 528 -8.70 -22.08 -4.63
C LEU A 528 -8.44 -21.25 -5.90
N THR A 529 -7.43 -20.41 -5.88
CA THR A 529 -7.01 -19.62 -7.04
C THR A 529 -5.82 -20.29 -7.72
N LEU A 530 -5.96 -20.57 -9.01
CA LEU A 530 -4.93 -21.13 -9.89
C LEU A 530 -4.71 -20.17 -11.04
N GLY A 531 -3.47 -19.86 -11.39
CA GLY A 531 -3.21 -18.99 -12.51
C GLY A 531 -1.79 -19.09 -13.04
N ALA A 532 -1.61 -18.57 -14.24
CA ALA A 532 -0.31 -18.41 -14.86
C ALA A 532 -0.31 -17.18 -15.78
N ARG A 533 0.85 -16.51 -15.86
CA ARG A 533 1.08 -15.40 -16.77
C ARG A 533 2.28 -15.68 -17.65
N LEU A 534 2.07 -15.59 -18.95
CA LEU A 534 3.11 -15.58 -19.97
C LEU A 534 3.59 -14.15 -20.16
N GLN A 535 4.87 -13.88 -20.06
CA GLN A 535 5.44 -12.54 -20.10
C GLN A 535 6.59 -12.49 -21.10
N ARG A 536 6.70 -11.35 -21.79
CA ARG A 536 7.80 -11.00 -22.67
C ARG A 536 8.37 -9.65 -22.28
N VAL A 537 9.68 -9.58 -22.19
CA VAL A 537 10.46 -8.38 -21.88
C VAL A 537 11.34 -8.08 -23.09
N GLU A 538 11.15 -6.91 -23.67
CA GLU A 538 11.98 -6.38 -24.76
C GLU A 538 12.60 -5.08 -24.27
N VAL A 539 13.93 -4.95 -24.39
CA VAL A 539 14.65 -3.71 -24.07
C VAL A 539 15.65 -3.45 -25.18
N ASP A 540 15.56 -2.28 -25.76
CA ASP A 540 16.50 -1.76 -26.73
C ASP A 540 17.18 -0.53 -26.10
N SER A 541 18.50 -0.51 -26.07
CA SER A 541 19.29 0.62 -25.56
C SER A 541 20.37 0.99 -26.56
N SER A 542 20.52 2.29 -26.83
CA SER A 542 21.54 2.83 -27.71
C SER A 542 22.30 3.96 -27.03
N GLU A 543 23.61 3.99 -27.26
CA GLU A 543 24.52 5.04 -26.81
C GLU A 543 25.46 5.36 -27.97
N PRO A 544 25.69 6.64 -28.34
CA PRO A 544 26.57 6.99 -29.44
C PRO A 544 28.00 6.45 -29.29
N GLY A 545 28.45 5.68 -30.27
CA GLY A 545 29.77 5.08 -30.24
C GLY A 545 29.85 3.65 -29.69
N GLU A 546 28.76 3.16 -29.10
CA GLU A 546 28.61 1.80 -28.59
C GLU A 546 27.65 1.00 -29.50
N PRO A 547 27.79 -0.34 -29.57
CA PRO A 547 26.82 -1.19 -30.26
C PRO A 547 25.45 -1.13 -29.55
N ASP A 548 24.37 -1.08 -30.33
CA ASP A 548 23.01 -1.17 -29.80
C ASP A 548 22.85 -2.47 -29.01
N GLN A 549 22.34 -2.34 -27.79
CA GLN A 549 22.04 -3.47 -26.89
C GLN A 549 20.57 -3.85 -27.06
N ARG A 550 20.32 -5.13 -27.27
CA ARG A 550 18.97 -5.66 -27.41
C ARG A 550 18.73 -6.83 -26.46
N TYR A 551 17.63 -6.76 -25.77
CA TYR A 551 17.13 -7.80 -24.87
C TYR A 551 15.72 -8.22 -25.31
N ASP A 552 15.47 -9.51 -25.51
CA ASP A 552 14.14 -10.05 -25.87
C ASP A 552 13.99 -11.45 -25.25
N GLU A 553 13.31 -11.52 -24.11
CA GLU A 553 13.19 -12.75 -23.35
C GLU A 553 11.76 -13.01 -22.89
N ARG A 554 11.46 -14.29 -22.64
CA ARG A 554 10.14 -14.74 -22.22
C ARG A 554 10.19 -15.58 -20.96
N ALA A 555 9.15 -15.46 -20.12
CA ALA A 555 9.01 -16.29 -18.93
C ALA A 555 7.54 -16.55 -18.62
N THR A 556 7.31 -17.61 -17.85
CA THR A 556 5.98 -17.94 -17.32
C THR A 556 6.05 -17.88 -15.80
N SER A 557 5.12 -17.14 -15.18
CA SER A 557 5.00 -17.03 -13.73
C SER A 557 3.68 -17.66 -13.28
N PRO A 558 3.71 -18.86 -12.68
CA PRO A 558 2.55 -19.48 -12.06
C PRO A 558 2.23 -18.83 -10.71
N ALA A 559 0.98 -18.94 -10.29
CA ALA A 559 0.55 -18.63 -8.92
C ALA A 559 -0.55 -19.60 -8.50
N LEU A 560 -0.50 -19.94 -7.22
CA LEU A 560 -1.47 -20.80 -6.52
C LEU A 560 -1.83 -20.11 -5.21
N GLY A 561 -3.11 -20.07 -4.87
CA GLY A 561 -3.57 -19.54 -3.60
C GLY A 561 -4.76 -20.33 -3.08
N VAL A 562 -4.80 -20.58 -1.78
CA VAL A 562 -5.94 -21.20 -1.12
C VAL A 562 -6.36 -20.37 0.09
N VAL A 563 -7.66 -20.21 0.26
CA VAL A 563 -8.27 -19.64 1.46
C VAL A 563 -9.26 -20.66 2.00
N TRP A 564 -9.20 -20.89 3.29
CA TRP A 564 -10.19 -21.65 4.03
C TRP A 564 -10.82 -20.77 5.11
N ARG A 565 -12.04 -20.32 4.84
CA ARG A 565 -12.87 -19.59 5.79
C ARG A 565 -13.49 -20.57 6.77
N THR A 566 -12.85 -20.75 7.90
CA THR A 566 -13.32 -21.71 8.94
C THR A 566 -14.56 -21.18 9.65
N THR A 567 -14.64 -19.86 9.80
CA THR A 567 -15.81 -19.10 10.27
C THR A 567 -15.89 -17.77 9.52
N GLU A 568 -16.91 -16.96 9.72
CA GLU A 568 -16.97 -15.59 9.18
C GLU A 568 -15.83 -14.71 9.70
N ALA A 569 -15.38 -14.95 10.93
CA ALA A 569 -14.32 -14.19 11.59
C ALA A 569 -12.91 -14.74 11.34
N LEU A 570 -12.75 -15.97 10.84
CA LEU A 570 -11.45 -16.65 10.78
C LEU A 570 -11.19 -17.26 9.40
N SER A 571 -10.15 -16.78 8.73
CA SER A 571 -9.64 -17.32 7.47
C SER A 571 -8.20 -17.79 7.63
N LEU A 572 -7.93 -18.98 7.11
CA LEU A 572 -6.58 -19.53 6.92
C LEU A 572 -6.23 -19.43 5.44
N TYR A 573 -5.01 -19.05 5.12
CA TYR A 573 -4.60 -18.98 3.73
C TYR A 573 -3.17 -19.49 3.52
N ALA A 574 -2.90 -19.91 2.29
CA ALA A 574 -1.55 -20.17 1.82
C ALA A 574 -1.44 -19.80 0.35
N ASN A 575 -0.24 -19.39 -0.07
CA ASN A 575 0.04 -19.11 -1.48
C ASN A 575 1.44 -19.52 -1.91
N TYR A 576 1.55 -19.77 -3.20
CA TYR A 576 2.80 -19.82 -3.95
C TYR A 576 2.71 -18.81 -5.09
N MET A 577 3.69 -17.91 -5.19
CA MET A 577 3.74 -16.89 -6.24
C MET A 577 5.14 -16.80 -6.82
N GLU A 578 5.22 -16.52 -8.12
CA GLU A 578 6.46 -16.15 -8.77
C GLU A 578 6.42 -14.70 -9.23
N GLY A 579 7.54 -13.99 -9.03
CA GLY A 579 7.85 -12.70 -9.62
C GLY A 579 8.83 -12.86 -10.76
N LEU A 580 8.85 -11.88 -11.64
CA LEU A 580 9.81 -11.80 -12.72
C LEU A 580 10.54 -10.47 -12.64
N THR A 581 11.85 -10.52 -12.83
CA THR A 581 12.69 -9.32 -12.94
C THR A 581 13.53 -9.44 -14.18
N GLN A 582 13.73 -8.34 -14.91
CA GLN A 582 14.60 -8.30 -16.08
C GLN A 582 16.01 -8.79 -15.71
N GLY A 583 16.62 -9.60 -16.57
CA GLY A 583 18.02 -10.00 -16.44
C GLY A 583 18.97 -8.82 -16.64
N GLN A 584 20.10 -8.85 -15.98
CA GLN A 584 21.15 -7.83 -16.19
C GLN A 584 21.93 -8.09 -17.48
N THR A 585 22.51 -7.04 -18.02
CA THR A 585 23.56 -7.13 -19.03
C THR A 585 24.92 -7.01 -18.35
N ALA A 586 25.86 -7.86 -18.69
CA ALA A 586 27.20 -7.82 -18.12
C ALA A 586 27.89 -6.49 -18.48
N PRO A 587 28.40 -5.74 -17.47
CA PRO A 587 29.00 -4.42 -17.69
C PRO A 587 30.32 -4.54 -18.46
N GLU A 588 30.77 -3.44 -19.09
CA GLU A 588 32.02 -3.37 -19.88
C GLU A 588 33.25 -3.81 -19.07
N THR A 589 33.23 -3.66 -17.75
CA THR A 589 34.29 -4.10 -16.85
C THR A 589 34.36 -5.60 -16.64
N ALA A 590 33.34 -6.35 -17.08
CA ALA A 590 33.28 -7.79 -16.96
C ALA A 590 33.95 -8.49 -18.16
N SER A 591 34.55 -9.65 -17.93
CA SER A 591 35.17 -10.48 -19.01
C SER A 591 34.13 -10.99 -20.04
N ASN A 592 32.85 -11.02 -19.63
CA ASN A 592 31.72 -11.33 -20.51
C ASN A 592 30.89 -10.09 -20.83
N ALA A 593 31.53 -8.93 -20.97
CA ALA A 593 30.88 -7.67 -21.29
C ALA A 593 29.86 -7.82 -22.43
N GLY A 594 28.70 -7.18 -22.29
CA GLY A 594 27.61 -7.25 -23.26
C GLY A 594 26.79 -8.54 -23.23
N GLN A 595 27.13 -9.55 -22.40
CA GLN A 595 26.32 -10.75 -22.28
C GLN A 595 24.99 -10.37 -21.58
N VAL A 596 23.87 -10.65 -22.26
CA VAL A 596 22.52 -10.47 -21.76
C VAL A 596 22.07 -11.76 -21.07
N PHE A 597 21.56 -11.63 -19.86
CA PHE A 597 21.03 -12.76 -19.08
C PHE A 597 19.51 -12.83 -19.17
N ALA A 598 18.96 -14.04 -19.16
CA ALA A 598 17.51 -14.27 -19.12
C ALA A 598 16.87 -13.62 -17.87
N PRO A 599 15.56 -13.26 -17.94
CA PRO A 599 14.83 -12.81 -16.76
C PRO A 599 14.92 -13.84 -15.64
N TYR A 600 15.19 -13.38 -14.43
CA TYR A 600 15.19 -14.25 -13.27
C TYR A 600 13.86 -14.24 -12.54
N ARG A 601 13.50 -15.38 -11.98
CA ARG A 601 12.25 -15.57 -11.25
C ARG A 601 12.53 -15.60 -9.77
N SER A 602 11.85 -14.71 -9.04
CA SER A 602 11.72 -14.81 -7.60
C SER A 602 10.56 -15.74 -7.25
N LYS A 603 10.66 -16.42 -6.13
CA LYS A 603 9.64 -17.38 -5.66
C LYS A 603 9.25 -17.04 -4.25
N GLN A 604 7.94 -17.07 -3.97
CA GLN A 604 7.40 -16.93 -2.62
C GLN A 604 6.55 -18.13 -2.25
N VAL A 605 6.70 -18.54 -1.00
CA VAL A 605 5.72 -19.35 -0.28
C VAL A 605 5.30 -18.59 0.95
N GLU A 606 3.99 -18.48 1.18
CA GLU A 606 3.42 -17.78 2.33
C GLU A 606 2.24 -18.58 2.88
N ALA A 607 2.07 -18.57 4.20
CA ALA A 607 0.87 -19.04 4.88
C ALA A 607 0.52 -18.07 6.00
N GLY A 608 -0.77 -17.90 6.27
CA GLY A 608 -1.21 -16.97 7.31
C GLY A 608 -2.63 -17.20 7.81
N ILE A 609 -2.93 -16.43 8.83
CA ILE A 609 -4.22 -16.41 9.53
C ILE A 609 -4.73 -14.98 9.49
N LYS A 610 -5.99 -14.80 9.09
CA LYS A 610 -6.71 -13.54 9.18
C LYS A 610 -7.84 -13.70 10.19
N TYR A 611 -7.90 -12.80 11.14
CA TYR A 611 -8.90 -12.83 12.19
C TYR A 611 -9.59 -11.49 12.35
N ASP A 612 -10.87 -11.46 12.04
CA ASP A 612 -11.75 -10.28 12.17
C ASP A 612 -12.67 -10.47 13.37
N MET A 613 -12.45 -9.72 14.44
CA MET A 613 -13.29 -9.70 15.64
C MET A 613 -14.42 -8.68 15.53
N GLY A 614 -14.61 -8.05 14.35
CA GLY A 614 -15.55 -6.96 14.14
C GLY A 614 -14.98 -5.59 14.52
N ASN A 615 -14.46 -5.43 15.73
CA ASN A 615 -13.85 -4.19 16.21
C ASN A 615 -12.31 -4.17 16.06
N LEU A 616 -11.67 -5.31 15.92
CA LEU A 616 -10.23 -5.45 15.73
C LEU A 616 -9.95 -6.54 14.70
N THR A 617 -9.11 -6.23 13.73
CA THR A 617 -8.70 -7.18 12.70
C THR A 617 -7.19 -7.39 12.74
N SER A 618 -6.76 -8.62 12.51
CA SER A 618 -5.36 -8.98 12.50
C SER A 618 -5.02 -9.93 11.36
N THR A 619 -3.78 -9.84 10.88
CA THR A 619 -3.15 -10.85 10.00
C THR A 619 -1.84 -11.28 10.63
N LEU A 620 -1.66 -12.58 10.75
CA LEU A 620 -0.37 -13.19 11.10
C LEU A 620 0.07 -14.06 9.94
N SER A 621 1.24 -13.78 9.37
CA SER A 621 1.78 -14.57 8.25
C SER A 621 3.22 -14.97 8.45
N VAL A 622 3.58 -16.12 7.89
CA VAL A 622 4.95 -16.58 7.69
C VAL A 622 5.22 -16.64 6.20
N PHE A 623 6.36 -16.12 5.79
CA PHE A 623 6.71 -16.05 4.38
C PHE A 623 8.18 -16.42 4.14
N ARG A 624 8.47 -16.85 2.92
CA ARG A 624 9.82 -17.03 2.39
C ARG A 624 9.83 -16.61 0.93
N ILE A 625 10.76 -15.70 0.60
CA ILE A 625 10.99 -15.18 -0.75
C ILE A 625 12.44 -15.46 -1.12
N GLU A 626 12.66 -16.11 -2.27
CA GLU A 626 13.97 -16.38 -2.85
C GLU A 626 14.11 -15.55 -4.12
N LYS A 627 15.18 -14.77 -4.21
CA LYS A 627 15.50 -13.94 -5.36
C LYS A 627 16.90 -14.29 -5.86
N PRO A 628 17.06 -14.70 -7.15
CA PRO A 628 18.37 -14.79 -7.77
C PRO A 628 19.11 -13.46 -7.71
N ALA A 629 20.43 -13.50 -7.59
CA ALA A 629 21.28 -12.34 -7.52
C ALA A 629 22.47 -12.52 -8.49
N TYR A 630 23.07 -11.41 -8.90
CA TYR A 630 24.27 -11.42 -9.70
C TYR A 630 25.50 -11.17 -8.85
N TYR A 631 26.62 -11.78 -9.21
CA TYR A 631 27.92 -11.49 -8.64
C TYR A 631 29.02 -11.60 -9.68
N THR A 632 30.14 -10.94 -9.46
CA THR A 632 31.32 -11.06 -10.33
C THR A 632 32.30 -12.06 -9.75
N GLU A 633 32.66 -13.07 -10.54
CA GLU A 633 33.65 -14.09 -10.18
C GLU A 633 34.69 -14.24 -11.28
N ASN A 634 35.96 -14.10 -10.93
CA ASN A 634 37.09 -14.16 -11.88
C ASN A 634 36.92 -13.20 -13.07
N GLY A 635 36.30 -12.04 -12.84
CA GLY A 635 35.99 -11.03 -13.86
C GLY A 635 34.72 -11.29 -14.68
N TYR A 636 34.02 -12.40 -14.50
CA TYR A 636 32.75 -12.71 -15.19
C TYR A 636 31.55 -12.35 -14.31
N LEU A 637 30.57 -11.66 -14.87
CA LEU A 637 29.24 -11.53 -14.24
C LEU A 637 28.50 -12.86 -14.32
N ARG A 638 27.98 -13.35 -13.20
CA ARG A 638 27.27 -14.62 -13.08
C ARG A 638 25.89 -14.43 -12.43
N PRO A 639 24.84 -15.13 -12.91
CA PRO A 639 23.48 -15.02 -12.37
C PRO A 639 23.19 -16.06 -11.26
N ASP A 640 24.23 -16.73 -10.72
CA ASP A 640 24.09 -17.87 -9.84
C ASP A 640 24.00 -17.48 -8.36
N GLY A 641 23.99 -16.19 -8.02
CA GLY A 641 23.78 -15.70 -6.67
C GLY A 641 22.32 -15.87 -6.21
N GLU A 642 22.11 -15.82 -4.91
CA GLU A 642 20.78 -15.89 -4.33
C GLU A 642 20.70 -15.13 -3.01
N GLN A 643 19.62 -14.38 -2.85
CA GLN A 643 19.18 -13.78 -1.60
C GLN A 643 17.85 -14.39 -1.19
N ARG A 644 17.75 -14.81 0.08
CA ARG A 644 16.54 -15.36 0.67
C ARG A 644 16.10 -14.48 1.83
N ASN A 645 14.85 -14.00 1.76
CA ASN A 645 14.21 -13.27 2.84
C ASN A 645 13.04 -14.10 3.36
N GLN A 646 13.05 -14.41 4.64
CA GLN A 646 11.96 -15.15 5.31
C GLN A 646 11.60 -14.45 6.61
N GLY A 647 10.34 -14.58 7.05
CA GLY A 647 9.94 -13.83 8.24
C GLY A 647 8.56 -14.18 8.76
N LEU A 648 8.27 -13.55 9.90
CA LEU A 648 6.96 -13.49 10.53
C LEU A 648 6.46 -12.06 10.49
N GLU A 649 5.22 -11.85 10.05
CA GLU A 649 4.60 -10.54 9.94
C GLU A 649 3.25 -10.55 10.65
N LEU A 650 3.04 -9.55 11.52
CA LEU A 650 1.78 -9.28 12.21
C LEU A 650 1.30 -7.89 11.80
N ASN A 651 0.06 -7.79 11.33
CA ASN A 651 -0.65 -6.54 11.13
C ASN A 651 -1.88 -6.49 12.02
N LEU A 652 -2.13 -5.32 12.61
CA LEU A 652 -3.25 -5.04 13.52
C LEU A 652 -3.89 -3.72 13.15
N PHE A 653 -5.21 -3.70 13.01
CA PHE A 653 -5.97 -2.47 12.77
C PHE A 653 -7.40 -2.60 13.28
N GLY A 654 -7.99 -1.48 13.67
CA GLY A 654 -9.36 -1.44 14.15
C GLY A 654 -9.56 -0.50 15.31
N GLU A 655 -10.71 -0.66 15.98
CA GLU A 655 -11.15 0.11 17.15
C GLU A 655 -11.45 -0.83 18.33
N PRO A 656 -10.40 -1.37 18.98
CA PRO A 656 -10.57 -2.37 20.06
C PRO A 656 -11.39 -1.87 21.24
N LEU A 657 -11.43 -0.58 21.46
CA LEU A 657 -12.27 0.09 22.46
C LEU A 657 -12.93 1.29 21.79
N GLY A 658 -14.16 1.58 22.14
CA GLY A 658 -14.90 2.73 21.59
C GLY A 658 -14.09 4.03 21.71
N GLY A 659 -13.83 4.69 20.59
CA GLY A 659 -13.00 5.89 20.51
C GLY A 659 -11.48 5.66 20.58
N VAL A 660 -11.00 4.40 20.60
CA VAL A 660 -9.55 4.09 20.54
C VAL A 660 -9.25 3.27 19.29
N ARG A 661 -8.65 3.88 18.29
CA ARG A 661 -8.24 3.24 17.05
C ARG A 661 -6.76 2.87 17.09
N ILE A 662 -6.42 1.73 16.53
CA ILE A 662 -5.03 1.28 16.38
C ILE A 662 -4.75 0.90 14.93
N LEU A 663 -3.53 1.17 14.51
CA LEU A 663 -3.00 0.79 13.20
C LEU A 663 -1.51 0.51 13.33
N GLY A 664 -1.06 -0.69 12.93
CA GLY A 664 0.35 -1.01 12.99
C GLY A 664 0.63 -2.50 12.97
N GLY A 665 1.81 -2.87 13.42
CA GLY A 665 2.25 -4.25 13.45
C GLY A 665 3.74 -4.41 13.69
N ALA A 666 4.22 -5.61 13.40
CA ALA A 666 5.63 -5.96 13.52
C ALA A 666 6.03 -7.01 12.47
N MET A 667 7.25 -6.90 11.96
CA MET A 667 7.87 -7.87 11.08
C MET A 667 9.21 -8.31 11.66
N LEU A 668 9.37 -9.61 11.86
CA LEU A 668 10.67 -10.25 12.09
C LEU A 668 11.18 -10.77 10.75
N LEU A 669 12.34 -10.28 10.32
CA LEU A 669 12.91 -10.58 9.02
C LEU A 669 14.29 -11.25 9.17
N ASP A 670 14.44 -12.40 8.55
CA ASP A 670 15.71 -13.07 8.33
C ASP A 670 16.03 -13.01 6.82
N ALA A 671 16.86 -12.02 6.46
CA ALA A 671 17.31 -11.78 5.09
C ALA A 671 18.77 -12.19 4.95
N GLU A 672 19.04 -13.18 4.14
CA GLU A 672 20.34 -13.85 4.03
C GLU A 672 20.81 -13.92 2.58
N LEU A 673 22.09 -13.71 2.35
CA LEU A 673 22.79 -14.04 1.12
C LEU A 673 23.10 -15.54 1.13
N THR A 674 22.32 -16.33 0.41
CA THR A 674 22.43 -17.80 0.45
C THR A 674 23.45 -18.33 -0.54
N ARG A 675 23.79 -17.52 -1.56
CA ARG A 675 24.82 -17.87 -2.54
C ARG A 675 25.53 -16.59 -3.06
N THR A 676 26.85 -16.57 -2.89
CA THR A 676 27.70 -15.43 -3.29
C THR A 676 28.95 -15.93 -4.03
N ALA A 677 29.76 -15.02 -4.59
CA ALA A 677 31.01 -15.37 -5.25
C ALA A 677 31.93 -16.19 -4.32
N ASN A 678 32.27 -17.39 -4.75
CA ASN A 678 33.12 -18.34 -3.99
C ASN A 678 32.60 -18.62 -2.55
N GLY A 679 31.34 -18.37 -2.27
CA GLY A 679 30.76 -18.55 -0.93
C GLY A 679 31.27 -17.56 0.12
N SER A 680 31.95 -16.48 -0.29
CA SER A 680 32.66 -15.57 0.61
C SER A 680 31.75 -14.86 1.63
N ASN A 681 30.47 -14.63 1.26
CA ASN A 681 29.47 -13.95 2.09
C ASN A 681 28.22 -14.82 2.33
N ASP A 682 28.30 -16.13 2.06
CA ASP A 682 27.19 -17.05 2.29
C ASP A 682 26.83 -17.08 3.78
N GLY A 683 25.54 -16.96 4.10
CA GLY A 683 25.03 -16.85 5.46
C GLY A 683 25.07 -15.44 6.05
N ASN A 684 25.66 -14.47 5.37
CA ASN A 684 25.63 -13.07 5.79
C ASN A 684 24.26 -12.45 5.55
N ARG A 685 23.94 -11.43 6.33
CA ARG A 685 22.69 -10.68 6.17
C ARG A 685 22.72 -9.83 4.92
N ALA A 686 21.57 -9.77 4.25
CA ALA A 686 21.36 -8.86 3.13
C ALA A 686 21.46 -7.40 3.57
N ILE A 687 22.01 -6.57 2.68
CA ILE A 687 22.18 -5.13 2.90
C ILE A 687 20.83 -4.46 3.13
N GLY A 688 20.77 -3.51 4.09
CA GLY A 688 19.59 -2.69 4.34
C GLY A 688 18.38 -3.45 4.90
N ALA A 689 18.52 -4.71 5.29
CA ALA A 689 17.45 -5.55 5.81
C ALA A 689 17.54 -5.72 7.34
N PRO A 690 16.79 -4.95 8.14
CA PRO A 690 16.80 -5.07 9.60
C PRO A 690 16.03 -6.32 10.05
N ILE A 691 16.42 -6.88 11.21
CA ILE A 691 15.79 -8.07 11.79
C ILE A 691 14.36 -7.78 12.26
N LEU A 692 14.16 -6.63 12.86
CA LEU A 692 12.88 -6.20 13.42
C LEU A 692 12.50 -4.84 12.87
N ASN A 693 11.30 -4.77 12.33
CA ASN A 693 10.56 -3.53 12.10
C ASN A 693 9.27 -3.61 12.88
N ALA A 694 8.90 -2.54 13.54
CA ALA A 694 7.61 -2.45 14.22
C ALA A 694 7.12 -1.00 14.17
N ASN A 695 5.82 -0.85 14.01
CA ASN A 695 5.14 0.42 14.13
C ASN A 695 3.82 0.24 14.85
N LEU A 696 3.38 1.26 15.55
CA LEU A 696 2.08 1.31 16.20
C LEU A 696 1.61 2.76 16.25
N GLY A 697 0.52 3.03 15.57
CA GLY A 697 -0.27 4.24 15.67
C GLY A 697 -1.48 4.01 16.57
N VAL A 698 -1.78 4.99 17.40
CA VAL A 698 -2.96 5.00 18.28
C VAL A 698 -3.65 6.35 18.12
N GLU A 699 -4.94 6.33 17.91
CA GLU A 699 -5.82 7.50 17.99
C GLU A 699 -6.81 7.31 19.15
N TRP A 700 -6.99 8.34 19.95
CA TRP A 700 -7.90 8.32 21.09
C TRP A 700 -8.83 9.52 21.09
N ASP A 701 -10.12 9.27 20.87
CA ASP A 701 -11.17 10.27 20.99
C ASP A 701 -11.36 10.59 22.48
N LEU A 702 -11.12 11.84 22.84
CA LEU A 702 -11.13 12.26 24.22
C LEU A 702 -12.59 12.40 24.72
N PRO A 703 -13.09 11.55 25.64
CA PRO A 703 -14.49 11.56 26.00
C PRO A 703 -14.98 12.89 26.65
N GLN A 704 -14.02 13.65 27.23
CA GLN A 704 -14.31 14.91 27.93
C GLN A 704 -14.41 16.10 26.97
N VAL A 705 -13.90 15.97 25.73
CA VAL A 705 -13.90 17.05 24.72
C VAL A 705 -14.37 16.47 23.41
N GLN A 706 -15.64 16.64 23.13
CA GLN A 706 -16.25 16.13 21.90
C GLN A 706 -15.51 16.66 20.66
N GLY A 707 -15.19 15.77 19.74
CA GLY A 707 -14.46 16.08 18.49
C GLY A 707 -12.95 16.16 18.63
N LEU A 708 -12.38 16.04 19.84
CA LEU A 708 -10.93 16.01 20.04
C LEU A 708 -10.41 14.56 20.04
N THR A 709 -9.50 14.28 19.09
CA THR A 709 -8.74 13.04 19.00
C THR A 709 -7.26 13.33 19.27
N LEU A 710 -6.64 12.58 20.16
CA LEU A 710 -5.19 12.60 20.36
C LEU A 710 -4.57 11.46 19.57
N THR A 711 -3.40 11.70 18.96
CA THR A 711 -2.71 10.70 18.15
C THR A 711 -1.28 10.49 18.66
N ALA A 712 -0.81 9.27 18.62
CA ALA A 712 0.58 8.90 18.92
C ALA A 712 1.02 7.80 17.96
N ARG A 713 2.27 7.86 17.50
CA ARG A 713 2.89 6.82 16.67
C ARG A 713 4.29 6.52 17.17
N ALA A 714 4.62 5.24 17.24
CA ALA A 714 5.96 4.74 17.54
C ALA A 714 6.44 3.88 16.38
N ILE A 715 7.66 4.12 15.89
CA ILE A 715 8.31 3.36 14.84
C ILE A 715 9.65 2.86 15.35
N HIS A 716 9.93 1.57 15.15
CA HIS A 716 11.21 0.95 15.44
C HIS A 716 11.76 0.26 14.20
N THR A 717 13.02 0.50 13.89
CA THR A 717 13.78 -0.21 12.86
C THR A 717 15.07 -0.74 13.46
N GLY A 718 15.29 -2.03 13.31
CA GLY A 718 16.49 -2.71 13.76
C GLY A 718 17.73 -2.26 13.01
N ALA A 719 18.89 -2.64 13.50
CA ALA A 719 20.17 -2.33 12.86
C ALA A 719 20.30 -2.98 11.48
N GLN A 720 21.04 -2.33 10.58
CA GLN A 720 21.19 -2.71 9.17
C GLN A 720 22.65 -2.77 8.77
N TYR A 721 23.01 -3.73 7.92
CA TYR A 721 24.35 -3.80 7.33
C TYR A 721 24.42 -3.01 6.01
N LEU A 722 25.60 -2.47 5.73
CA LEU A 722 25.88 -1.66 4.55
C LEU A 722 26.66 -2.43 3.47
N ASP A 723 27.27 -3.52 3.82
CA ASP A 723 28.15 -4.31 2.96
C ASP A 723 27.82 -5.80 3.04
N PRO A 724 28.07 -6.59 1.96
CA PRO A 724 27.80 -8.01 1.96
C PRO A 724 28.64 -8.80 2.98
N ALA A 725 29.81 -8.27 3.37
CA ALA A 725 30.67 -8.88 4.38
C ALA A 725 30.21 -8.63 5.82
N ASN A 726 29.16 -7.81 6.02
CA ASN A 726 28.60 -7.42 7.30
C ASN A 726 29.62 -6.74 8.23
N THR A 727 30.55 -5.97 7.69
CA THR A 727 31.59 -5.24 8.43
C THR A 727 31.15 -3.85 8.85
N GLN A 728 30.25 -3.20 8.08
CA GLN A 728 29.73 -1.87 8.35
C GLN A 728 28.26 -1.97 8.74
N LYS A 729 27.85 -1.33 9.84
CA LYS A 729 26.51 -1.48 10.42
C LYS A 729 25.94 -0.15 10.88
N ALA A 730 24.78 0.23 10.38
CA ALA A 730 23.96 1.31 10.92
C ALA A 730 23.21 0.83 12.16
N ALA A 731 23.14 1.67 13.19
CA ALA A 731 22.48 1.35 14.45
C ALA A 731 20.96 1.26 14.28
N ALA A 732 20.30 0.52 15.18
CA ALA A 732 18.85 0.53 15.31
C ALA A 732 18.37 1.90 15.80
N TRP A 733 17.13 2.28 15.40
CA TRP A 733 16.55 3.55 15.78
C TRP A 733 15.08 3.44 16.15
N GLN A 734 14.60 4.48 16.84
CA GLN A 734 13.22 4.65 17.21
C GLN A 734 12.80 6.08 16.93
N ARG A 735 11.57 6.26 16.43
CA ARG A 735 10.92 7.54 16.22
C ARG A 735 9.56 7.55 16.92
N TYR A 736 9.24 8.67 17.54
CA TYR A 736 7.96 8.91 18.18
C TYR A 736 7.35 10.17 17.59
N ASP A 737 6.06 10.06 17.21
CA ASP A 737 5.26 11.15 16.68
C ASP A 737 4.04 11.34 17.58
N LEU A 738 3.66 12.58 17.80
CA LEU A 738 2.47 12.95 18.57
C LEU A 738 1.61 13.94 17.80
N GLY A 739 0.31 13.91 17.99
CA GLY A 739 -0.58 14.85 17.33
C GLY A 739 -1.94 14.95 17.99
N ALA A 740 -2.74 15.85 17.44
CA ALA A 740 -4.13 16.04 17.82
C ALA A 740 -4.96 16.44 16.59
N ARG A 741 -6.20 16.01 16.56
CA ARG A 741 -7.22 16.40 15.60
C ARG A 741 -8.45 16.90 16.35
N TYR A 742 -8.97 18.08 15.96
CA TYR A 742 -10.18 18.64 16.53
C TYR A 742 -11.19 18.92 15.44
N ALA A 743 -12.27 18.16 15.43
CA ALA A 743 -13.37 18.27 14.48
C ALA A 743 -14.59 18.92 15.17
N PHE A 744 -15.13 19.98 14.55
CA PHE A 744 -16.31 20.70 15.00
C PHE A 744 -17.00 21.37 13.81
N SER A 745 -18.27 21.78 13.98
CA SER A 745 -19.01 22.46 12.95
C SER A 745 -19.30 23.91 13.34
N VAL A 746 -19.22 24.82 12.38
CA VAL A 746 -19.61 26.23 12.54
C VAL A 746 -20.71 26.56 11.52
N GLY A 747 -21.94 26.57 11.97
CA GLY A 747 -23.10 26.62 11.06
C GLY A 747 -23.18 25.34 10.23
N GLU A 748 -23.15 25.47 8.91
CA GLU A 748 -23.14 24.34 7.95
C GLU A 748 -21.72 23.92 7.51
N THR A 749 -20.69 24.58 8.03
CA THR A 749 -19.30 24.31 7.65
C THR A 749 -18.66 23.40 8.67
N ASP A 750 -18.17 22.25 8.22
CA ASP A 750 -17.35 21.35 9.04
C ASP A 750 -15.91 21.82 9.08
N VAL A 751 -15.34 21.93 10.25
CA VAL A 751 -13.97 22.37 10.47
C VAL A 751 -13.18 21.26 11.14
N THR A 752 -12.06 20.89 10.54
CA THR A 752 -11.11 19.97 11.15
C THR A 752 -9.74 20.62 11.26
N LEU A 753 -9.28 20.81 12.48
CA LEU A 753 -7.91 21.26 12.78
C LEU A 753 -7.05 20.04 13.08
N ARG A 754 -5.85 19.99 12.49
CA ARG A 754 -4.86 18.95 12.78
C ARG A 754 -3.53 19.59 13.13
N ALA A 755 -2.88 19.05 14.14
CA ALA A 755 -1.52 19.41 14.51
C ALA A 755 -0.74 18.14 14.86
N SER A 756 0.44 17.98 14.31
CA SER A 756 1.31 16.85 14.64
C SER A 756 2.78 17.27 14.70
N VAL A 757 3.53 16.54 15.47
CA VAL A 757 4.99 16.65 15.60
C VAL A 757 5.57 15.28 15.28
N GLU A 758 6.28 15.21 14.20
CA GLU A 758 7.08 14.04 13.85
C GLU A 758 8.46 14.12 14.49
N ASN A 759 9.03 12.97 14.85
CA ASN A 759 10.32 12.90 15.53
C ASN A 759 10.39 13.81 16.77
N VAL A 760 9.44 13.66 17.70
CA VAL A 760 9.30 14.52 18.91
C VAL A 760 10.60 14.64 19.70
N MET A 761 11.40 13.57 19.72
CA MET A 761 12.66 13.52 20.45
C MET A 761 13.80 14.27 19.73
N ASP A 762 13.56 14.75 18.50
CA ASP A 762 14.55 15.42 17.64
C ASP A 762 15.85 14.63 17.47
N LYS A 763 15.70 13.32 17.34
CA LYS A 763 16.85 12.43 17.27
C LYS A 763 17.26 12.21 15.82
N ALA A 764 18.53 12.48 15.49
CA ALA A 764 19.11 12.10 14.22
C ALA A 764 19.49 10.61 14.21
N TYR A 765 19.21 9.93 13.11
CA TYR A 765 19.55 8.52 12.92
C TYR A 765 19.70 8.19 11.44
N TRP A 766 20.38 7.10 11.14
CA TRP A 766 20.42 6.55 9.79
C TRP A 766 19.12 5.74 9.51
N ALA A 767 18.19 6.36 8.80
CA ALA A 767 16.89 5.79 8.54
C ALA A 767 16.98 4.50 7.72
N SER A 768 17.89 4.46 6.75
CA SER A 768 18.12 3.25 5.95
C SER A 768 19.56 3.13 5.48
N ALA A 769 19.98 1.89 5.22
CA ALA A 769 21.08 1.53 4.35
C ALA A 769 20.50 0.89 3.08
N ASN A 770 20.86 1.37 1.90
CA ASN A 770 20.28 0.85 0.65
C ASN A 770 21.32 0.79 -0.46
N VAL A 771 21.17 -0.19 -1.35
CA VAL A 771 21.92 -0.30 -2.61
C VAL A 771 20.94 -0.04 -3.75
N PRO A 772 20.89 1.15 -4.32
CA PRO A 772 20.14 1.35 -5.54
C PRO A 772 20.91 0.76 -6.71
N ASP A 773 20.24 -0.04 -7.52
CA ASP A 773 20.67 -0.48 -8.86
C ASP A 773 22.09 -1.06 -8.95
N GLY A 774 22.55 -1.78 -7.93
CA GLY A 774 23.89 -2.38 -7.92
C GLY A 774 25.06 -1.39 -7.77
N THR A 775 24.77 -0.13 -7.47
CA THR A 775 25.76 0.90 -7.14
C THR A 775 26.16 0.84 -5.65
N ALA A 776 27.08 1.70 -5.21
CA ALA A 776 27.54 1.73 -3.82
C ALA A 776 26.38 1.93 -2.81
N THR A 777 26.44 1.24 -1.70
CA THR A 777 25.50 1.40 -0.57
C THR A 777 25.52 2.83 -0.07
N GLY A 778 24.35 3.39 0.20
CA GLY A 778 24.20 4.73 0.77
C GLY A 778 23.35 4.72 2.03
N LEU A 779 23.74 5.51 2.99
CA LEU A 779 23.00 5.81 4.21
C LEU A 779 22.06 6.98 3.97
N THR A 780 20.83 6.87 4.43
CA THR A 780 19.83 7.94 4.38
C THR A 780 19.69 8.54 5.78
N LEU A 781 19.95 9.84 5.90
CA LEU A 781 19.78 10.56 7.16
C LEU A 781 18.28 10.79 7.43
N SER A 782 17.88 10.70 8.70
CA SER A 782 16.51 10.98 9.15
C SER A 782 16.14 12.44 8.97
N THR A 783 14.83 12.72 8.84
CA THR A 783 14.32 14.09 8.94
C THR A 783 14.37 14.57 10.39
N PRO A 784 14.77 15.81 10.68
CA PRO A 784 14.67 16.42 12.01
C PRO A 784 13.22 16.50 12.50
N ARG A 785 13.02 17.00 13.73
CA ARG A 785 11.68 17.23 14.26
C ARG A 785 10.90 18.16 13.36
N THR A 786 9.74 17.71 12.87
CA THR A 786 8.88 18.40 11.91
C THR A 786 7.52 18.65 12.52
N TRP A 787 7.05 19.90 12.45
CA TRP A 787 5.70 20.30 12.86
C TRP A 787 4.80 20.37 11.63
N LEU A 788 3.64 19.78 11.71
CA LEU A 788 2.61 19.82 10.68
C LEU A 788 1.33 20.37 11.29
N VAL A 789 0.77 21.41 10.70
CA VAL A 789 -0.51 21.98 11.11
C VAL A 789 -1.38 22.13 9.89
N SER A 790 -2.65 21.77 9.98
CA SER A 790 -3.62 21.98 8.92
C SER A 790 -4.99 22.34 9.44
N ALA A 791 -5.73 23.11 8.64
CA ALA A 791 -7.13 23.45 8.87
C ALA A 791 -7.91 23.10 7.60
N THR A 792 -8.86 22.18 7.72
CA THR A 792 -9.77 21.77 6.65
C THR A 792 -11.16 22.35 6.91
N LEU A 793 -11.74 22.98 5.90
CA LEU A 793 -13.10 23.48 5.87
C LEU A 793 -13.90 22.65 4.87
N GLY A 794 -14.98 22.03 5.31
CA GLY A 794 -15.94 21.27 4.50
C GLY A 794 -17.26 22.00 4.34
N PHE A 795 -17.79 22.06 3.11
CA PHE A 795 -19.02 22.80 2.75
C PHE A 795 -20.03 21.90 2.05
#